data_57aa184ff3906a806ebbc014fe0d5fd4
#
_entry.id   57aa184ff3906a806ebbc014fe0d5fd4
#
_cell.length_a   1.000
_cell.length_b   1.000
_cell.length_c   1.000
_cell.angle_alpha   90.00
_cell.angle_beta   90.00
_cell.angle_gamma   90.00
#
_symmetry.space_group_name_H-M   'P 1'
#
loop_
_entity.id
_entity.type
_entity.pdbx_description
1 polymer ?
#
loop_
_entity_poly.entity_id
_entity_poly.type
_entity_poly.pdbx_seq_one_letter_code
_entity_poly.pdbx_strand_id
1 'polypeptide(L)'
;MTILLLLPHLVWAQNNESPFEDSTSAKSLENVIIISQKTVANKKIKVLSSLDSYLESNSSINMIKRGAYAWEPLLNGMATERSVVTIDGMRIFGACTDKMDPVTSYVEITNLKSADIHSGQSGAANGATIAGSINLNRRQSGFGNTGLGGSLFTGFETANLQKIGGVAAQYSTHKFFVDMDVTYRNADNYKSGGGMEILYSGFTKYNLSTIAGWKLNNKQELKASVIYDKATDVGYPALPMDVSLAEALISSVQYDYHYLSSLLHHWETKIYYNTISHRMDDTQRPVVPIRMDMPGWSNTKGFYSKLMGESEHHHFNINLSGHYNISTAEMTMFSNTPGEKDMFMMTWPGVHTGYLGLHLEDDRHINDHWNVVTTLGAGINNNKVSNDFGFESLQIFYKDMKRGKSRLLPSASAKLNFNDEAWNGSLGLAYGERAPSVSEGYGFYLFNSSDKYDYIGNPGMKNEKSLELNFASSFTKKAFSIHTKADYFRVFNYIIGKPNADYLPMTIGAKGIKLYQQLPAADLLNLGITIQYQVMQQLGVTGKGIYRSGKGGDSRLPQIQPLSYGSGFSYQHKKILAELMIEGAMKQNHFSREFGETETPAYTIFNAAASRQFNFNRQKLTMKAGIENIFDRHYTTFSDWNKIPRMGRNLFINILYFI
;
A
#
# COMPACT_ATOMS: atom_id res chain seq x y z
N MET A 1 21.00 -8.75 -42.16
CA MET A 1 21.91 -8.45 -41.05
C MET A 1 21.72 -9.54 -40.01
N THR A 2 22.63 -10.49 -39.98
CA THR A 2 22.52 -11.82 -39.31
C THR A 2 23.08 -11.68 -37.90
N ILE A 3 22.24 -11.93 -36.86
CA ILE A 3 22.71 -11.99 -35.47
C ILE A 3 23.03 -13.43 -35.13
N LEU A 4 24.31 -13.68 -34.89
CA LEU A 4 24.90 -14.94 -34.48
C LEU A 4 24.54 -15.24 -33.00
N LEU A 5 23.89 -16.38 -32.76
CA LEU A 5 23.68 -16.97 -31.43
C LEU A 5 24.92 -17.77 -31.02
N LEU A 6 25.64 -17.29 -30.02
CA LEU A 6 26.68 -18.04 -29.31
C LEU A 6 26.06 -18.72 -28.07
N LEU A 7 26.00 -20.05 -28.09
CA LEU A 7 25.67 -20.91 -26.95
C LEU A 7 26.96 -21.31 -26.24
N PRO A 8 27.10 -21.14 -24.93
CA PRO A 8 28.15 -21.82 -24.16
C PRO A 8 27.61 -23.10 -23.48
N HIS A 9 28.47 -24.09 -23.44
CA HIS A 9 28.25 -25.41 -22.88
C HIS A 9 27.98 -25.40 -21.36
N LEU A 10 26.98 -26.21 -20.95
CA LEU A 10 26.53 -26.40 -19.57
C LEU A 10 27.31 -27.49 -18.88
N VAL A 11 27.82 -27.18 -17.69
CA VAL A 11 28.36 -28.13 -16.72
C VAL A 11 27.25 -28.55 -15.76
N TRP A 12 27.17 -29.84 -15.49
CA TRP A 12 26.20 -30.50 -14.62
C TRP A 12 26.41 -30.14 -13.13
N ALA A 13 25.38 -29.74 -12.43
CA ALA A 13 25.30 -29.77 -10.97
C ALA A 13 24.03 -30.48 -10.53
N GLN A 14 24.17 -31.48 -9.68
CA GLN A 14 23.07 -32.26 -9.11
C GLN A 14 22.27 -31.45 -8.09
N ASN A 15 20.94 -31.59 -8.15
CA ASN A 15 20.02 -31.05 -7.16
C ASN A 15 20.11 -31.84 -5.85
N ASN A 16 20.45 -31.15 -4.76
CA ASN A 16 19.97 -31.49 -3.43
C ASN A 16 19.03 -30.40 -3.00
N GLU A 17 17.72 -30.66 -3.04
CA GLU A 17 16.73 -29.86 -2.33
C GLU A 17 16.94 -30.10 -0.83
N SER A 18 17.57 -29.16 -0.14
CA SER A 18 17.44 -29.08 1.31
C SER A 18 16.08 -28.41 1.59
N PRO A 19 15.22 -29.04 2.39
CA PRO A 19 14.06 -28.34 2.91
C PRO A 19 14.59 -27.25 3.84
N PHE A 20 14.36 -25.99 3.49
CA PHE A 20 14.40 -24.92 4.48
C PHE A 20 13.29 -25.24 5.47
N GLU A 21 13.64 -25.71 6.64
CA GLU A 21 12.80 -25.63 7.81
C GLU A 21 12.56 -24.14 8.08
N ASP A 22 11.41 -23.68 7.62
CA ASP A 22 10.81 -22.45 8.09
C ASP A 22 10.51 -22.70 9.57
N SER A 23 11.29 -22.08 10.45
CA SER A 23 10.97 -22.04 11.87
C SER A 23 9.60 -21.36 11.97
N THR A 24 8.60 -22.19 12.17
CA THR A 24 7.20 -21.81 12.28
C THR A 24 6.94 -21.09 13.61
N SER A 25 7.32 -19.81 13.69
CA SER A 25 6.50 -18.91 14.44
C SER A 25 5.20 -18.79 13.63
N ALA A 26 4.06 -19.17 14.22
CA ALA A 26 2.74 -19.07 13.60
C ALA A 26 2.44 -17.62 13.25
N LYS A 27 3.00 -17.11 12.14
CA LYS A 27 2.63 -15.83 11.56
C LYS A 27 1.20 -16.00 11.10
N SER A 28 0.29 -15.29 11.72
CA SER A 28 -1.10 -15.19 11.28
C SER A 28 -1.13 -14.97 9.76
N LEU A 29 -1.61 -15.96 9.02
CA LEU A 29 -1.67 -15.97 7.54
C LEU A 29 -2.42 -14.78 6.94
N GLU A 30 -3.14 -13.99 7.74
CA GLU A 30 -3.85 -12.78 7.33
C GLU A 30 -2.95 -11.55 7.21
N ASN A 31 -1.79 -11.52 7.84
CA ASN A 31 -0.92 -10.33 7.88
C ASN A 31 0.06 -10.26 6.70
N VAL A 32 0.21 -11.32 5.92
CA VAL A 32 1.14 -11.38 4.80
C VAL A 32 0.44 -11.81 3.53
N ILE A 33 0.46 -10.94 2.52
CA ILE A 33 0.07 -11.31 1.16
C ILE A 33 1.32 -11.78 0.43
N ILE A 34 1.42 -13.09 0.17
CA ILE A 34 2.51 -13.65 -0.63
C ILE A 34 2.22 -13.38 -2.10
N ILE A 35 3.11 -12.65 -2.78
CA ILE A 35 2.97 -12.24 -4.18
C ILE A 35 3.84 -13.11 -5.11
N SER A 36 4.52 -14.12 -4.58
CA SER A 36 5.46 -14.95 -5.35
C SER A 36 4.82 -15.53 -6.63
N GLN A 37 5.42 -15.25 -7.78
CA GLN A 37 4.98 -15.75 -9.10
C GLN A 37 5.25 -17.26 -9.32
N LYS A 38 6.07 -17.90 -8.47
CA LYS A 38 6.41 -19.32 -8.61
C LYS A 38 5.26 -20.28 -8.28
N THR A 39 4.26 -19.82 -7.55
CA THR A 39 3.08 -20.62 -7.20
C THR A 39 1.87 -20.15 -8.00
N VAL A 40 1.23 -21.07 -8.72
CA VAL A 40 0.00 -20.82 -9.52
C VAL A 40 -1.20 -20.50 -8.62
N ALA A 41 -1.11 -20.78 -7.32
CA ALA A 41 -2.14 -20.51 -6.31
C ALA A 41 -2.11 -19.07 -5.80
N ASN A 42 -2.13 -18.09 -6.69
CA ASN A 42 -2.32 -16.71 -6.29
C ASN A 42 -3.81 -16.45 -6.03
N LYS A 43 -4.11 -15.78 -4.92
CA LYS A 43 -5.47 -15.41 -4.48
C LYS A 43 -6.23 -14.48 -5.44
N LYS A 44 -5.64 -14.07 -6.56
CA LYS A 44 -6.26 -13.21 -7.58
C LYS A 44 -6.39 -13.92 -8.91
N ILE A 45 -7.51 -13.69 -9.56
CA ILE A 45 -7.82 -14.26 -10.87
C ILE A 45 -6.75 -13.88 -11.90
N LYS A 46 -6.30 -12.61 -11.91
CA LYS A 46 -5.32 -12.09 -12.85
C LYS A 46 -3.93 -12.00 -12.19
N VAL A 47 -2.95 -12.74 -12.70
CA VAL A 47 -1.59 -12.84 -12.11
C VAL A 47 -0.80 -11.54 -12.26
N LEU A 48 -0.90 -10.88 -13.42
CA LEU A 48 -0.23 -9.61 -13.70
C LEU A 48 -1.13 -8.39 -13.40
N SER A 49 -2.00 -8.51 -12.40
CA SER A 49 -2.82 -7.41 -11.88
C SER A 49 -1.97 -6.26 -11.32
N SER A 50 -2.58 -5.14 -10.99
CA SER A 50 -1.92 -4.10 -10.20
C SER A 50 -1.71 -4.55 -8.76
N LEU A 51 -0.75 -3.92 -8.06
CA LEU A 51 -0.54 -4.15 -6.62
C LEU A 51 -1.81 -3.82 -5.81
N ASP A 52 -2.53 -2.79 -6.20
CA ASP A 52 -3.79 -2.36 -5.59
C ASP A 52 -4.79 -3.51 -5.45
N SER A 53 -4.95 -4.29 -6.52
CA SER A 53 -5.83 -5.47 -6.51
C SER A 53 -5.37 -6.56 -5.54
N TYR A 54 -4.06 -6.74 -5.35
CA TYR A 54 -3.53 -7.68 -4.36
C TYR A 54 -3.76 -7.20 -2.94
N LEU A 55 -3.57 -5.91 -2.67
CA LEU A 55 -3.81 -5.32 -1.37
C LEU A 55 -5.29 -5.40 -0.96
N GLU A 56 -6.23 -5.15 -1.90
CA GLU A 56 -7.68 -5.33 -1.64
C GLU A 56 -8.08 -6.77 -1.27
N SER A 57 -7.23 -7.77 -1.53
CA SER A 57 -7.50 -9.14 -1.09
C SER A 57 -7.44 -9.31 0.43
N ASN A 58 -6.75 -8.42 1.14
CA ASN A 58 -6.69 -8.41 2.60
C ASN A 58 -7.94 -7.78 3.21
N SER A 59 -8.48 -8.41 4.27
CA SER A 59 -9.71 -7.95 4.92
C SER A 59 -9.58 -6.58 5.60
N SER A 60 -8.36 -6.18 5.96
CA SER A 60 -8.09 -4.90 6.62
C SER A 60 -7.91 -3.74 5.65
N ILE A 61 -7.74 -3.98 4.33
CA ILE A 61 -7.44 -2.95 3.34
C ILE A 61 -8.64 -2.67 2.43
N ASN A 62 -8.84 -1.41 2.12
CA ASN A 62 -9.65 -0.91 1.00
C ASN A 62 -8.79 0.02 0.16
N MET A 63 -9.18 0.22 -1.10
CA MET A 63 -8.48 1.11 -2.00
C MET A 63 -9.41 2.24 -2.47
N ILE A 64 -8.99 3.49 -2.31
CA ILE A 64 -9.68 4.64 -2.90
C ILE A 64 -9.28 4.75 -4.36
N LYS A 65 -10.28 4.76 -5.24
CA LYS A 65 -10.09 4.90 -6.68
C LYS A 65 -10.42 6.31 -7.14
N ARG A 66 -9.42 7.01 -7.68
CA ARG A 66 -9.59 8.31 -8.37
C ARG A 66 -9.42 8.19 -9.88
N GLY A 67 -8.68 7.17 -10.34
CA GLY A 67 -8.37 6.87 -11.74
C GLY A 67 -8.20 5.37 -11.95
N ALA A 68 -7.73 4.96 -13.12
CA ALA A 68 -7.47 3.55 -13.44
C ALA A 68 -6.18 3.01 -12.82
N TYR A 69 -5.31 3.88 -12.34
CA TYR A 69 -3.97 3.60 -11.82
C TYR A 69 -3.76 4.26 -10.45
N ALA A 70 -2.84 3.72 -9.63
CA ALA A 70 -2.34 4.28 -8.38
C ALA A 70 -3.46 4.57 -7.34
N TRP A 71 -4.10 3.51 -6.86
CA TRP A 71 -5.14 3.64 -5.84
C TRP A 71 -4.54 3.79 -4.45
N GLU A 72 -5.16 4.65 -3.65
CA GLU A 72 -4.71 4.93 -2.28
C GLU A 72 -5.22 3.86 -1.30
N PRO A 73 -4.35 3.21 -0.50
CA PRO A 73 -4.77 2.22 0.49
C PRO A 73 -5.38 2.89 1.74
N LEU A 74 -6.52 2.39 2.18
CA LEU A 74 -7.12 2.62 3.49
C LEU A 74 -6.92 1.39 4.36
N LEU A 75 -6.27 1.53 5.50
CA LEU A 75 -6.08 0.45 6.45
C LEU A 75 -7.07 0.59 7.61
N ASN A 76 -7.83 -0.47 7.88
CA ASN A 76 -8.87 -0.50 8.93
C ASN A 76 -9.96 0.58 8.78
N GLY A 77 -10.28 1.01 7.55
CA GLY A 77 -11.23 2.09 7.30
C GLY A 77 -10.72 3.49 7.67
N MET A 78 -9.42 3.64 7.89
CA MET A 78 -8.77 4.91 8.21
C MET A 78 -7.95 5.43 7.02
N ALA A 79 -7.95 6.75 6.83
CA ALA A 79 -7.19 7.43 5.79
C ALA A 79 -5.67 7.17 5.92
N THR A 80 -4.96 7.21 4.80
CA THR A 80 -3.53 6.84 4.68
C THR A 80 -2.61 7.61 5.64
N GLU A 81 -2.96 8.83 6.04
CA GLU A 81 -2.21 9.62 7.04
C GLU A 81 -2.07 8.91 8.38
N ARG A 82 -2.95 7.95 8.68
CA ARG A 82 -2.98 7.18 9.92
C ARG A 82 -2.20 5.87 9.81
N SER A 83 -1.69 5.54 8.61
CA SER A 83 -0.89 4.34 8.36
C SER A 83 0.55 4.66 7.97
N VAL A 84 1.43 3.67 8.15
CA VAL A 84 2.80 3.71 7.68
C VAL A 84 2.94 2.78 6.48
N VAL A 85 3.34 3.31 5.32
CA VAL A 85 3.67 2.50 4.15
C VAL A 85 5.18 2.56 3.91
N THR A 86 5.80 1.39 3.78
CA THR A 86 7.25 1.24 3.55
C THR A 86 7.52 0.29 2.38
N ILE A 87 8.67 0.45 1.73
CA ILE A 87 9.21 -0.50 0.76
C ILE A 87 10.54 -1.00 1.33
N ASP A 88 10.66 -2.30 1.59
CA ASP A 88 11.81 -2.94 2.26
C ASP A 88 12.20 -2.22 3.58
N GLY A 89 11.21 -1.79 4.35
CA GLY A 89 11.40 -1.03 5.59
C GLY A 89 11.74 0.45 5.42
N MET A 90 11.94 0.94 4.21
CA MET A 90 12.23 2.35 3.93
C MET A 90 10.96 3.20 4.01
N ARG A 91 10.98 4.26 4.81
CA ARG A 91 9.89 5.24 4.85
C ARG A 91 9.93 6.14 3.62
N ILE A 92 8.80 6.23 2.93
CA ILE A 92 8.65 7.04 1.72
C ILE A 92 7.42 7.92 1.87
N PHE A 93 7.50 9.15 1.37
CA PHE A 93 6.39 10.10 1.33
C PHE A 93 6.12 10.46 -0.14
N GLY A 94 4.85 10.40 -0.56
CA GLY A 94 4.43 10.87 -1.88
C GLY A 94 4.61 12.39 -2.03
N ALA A 95 4.60 12.87 -3.24
CA ALA A 95 4.78 14.28 -3.58
C ALA A 95 3.45 14.99 -3.98
N CYS A 96 2.36 14.24 -4.05
CA CYS A 96 1.06 14.74 -4.49
C CYS A 96 0.14 15.09 -3.31
N THR A 97 -0.37 16.32 -3.29
CA THR A 97 -1.37 16.78 -2.31
C THR A 97 -2.68 16.00 -2.39
N ASP A 98 -3.06 15.57 -3.61
CA ASP A 98 -4.29 14.80 -3.90
C ASP A 98 -4.07 13.29 -3.87
N LYS A 99 -2.88 12.82 -3.47
CA LYS A 99 -2.51 11.40 -3.30
C LYS A 99 -2.73 10.57 -4.57
N MET A 100 -2.40 11.14 -5.73
CA MET A 100 -2.48 10.47 -7.03
C MET A 100 -1.26 9.57 -7.28
N ASP A 101 -0.23 9.65 -6.43
CA ASP A 101 0.97 8.83 -6.44
C ASP A 101 1.25 8.19 -5.06
N PRO A 102 0.35 7.33 -4.54
CA PRO A 102 0.59 6.66 -3.27
C PRO A 102 1.85 5.79 -3.32
N VAL A 103 2.52 5.60 -2.20
CA VAL A 103 3.79 4.83 -2.09
C VAL A 103 3.67 3.42 -2.71
N THR A 104 2.48 2.83 -2.69
CA THR A 104 2.18 1.54 -3.32
C THR A 104 2.33 1.55 -4.83
N SER A 105 2.35 2.72 -5.48
CA SER A 105 2.51 2.83 -6.93
C SER A 105 3.96 2.70 -7.41
N TYR A 106 4.97 2.85 -6.53
CA TYR A 106 6.40 2.84 -6.92
C TYR A 106 7.01 1.45 -7.06
N VAL A 107 6.25 0.40 -6.85
CA VAL A 107 6.67 -1.00 -7.03
C VAL A 107 5.71 -1.76 -7.92
N GLU A 108 6.20 -2.86 -8.49
CA GLU A 108 5.41 -3.78 -9.30
C GLU A 108 5.25 -5.13 -8.61
N ILE A 109 4.12 -5.79 -8.83
CA ILE A 109 3.89 -7.15 -8.30
C ILE A 109 4.95 -8.14 -8.76
N THR A 110 5.55 -7.89 -9.92
CA THR A 110 6.57 -8.73 -10.55
C THR A 110 7.89 -8.74 -9.79
N ASN A 111 8.19 -7.69 -9.02
CA ASN A 111 9.39 -7.58 -8.20
C ASN A 111 9.12 -7.78 -6.70
N LEU A 112 7.86 -7.99 -6.29
CA LEU A 112 7.51 -8.22 -4.90
C LEU A 112 7.53 -9.71 -4.52
N LYS A 113 7.96 -9.98 -3.29
CA LYS A 113 7.83 -11.27 -2.61
C LYS A 113 6.54 -11.30 -1.78
N SER A 114 6.30 -10.25 -1.00
CA SER A 114 5.15 -10.15 -0.09
C SER A 114 4.78 -8.69 0.21
N ALA A 115 3.57 -8.50 0.72
CA ALA A 115 3.17 -7.31 1.44
C ALA A 115 2.83 -7.75 2.88
N ASP A 116 3.55 -7.23 3.86
CA ASP A 116 3.29 -7.46 5.27
C ASP A 116 2.36 -6.37 5.78
N ILE A 117 1.18 -6.76 6.27
CA ILE A 117 0.12 -5.84 6.68
C ILE A 117 -0.13 -6.06 8.17
N HIS A 118 0.14 -5.02 8.96
CA HIS A 118 -0.03 -5.05 10.40
C HIS A 118 -1.11 -4.04 10.82
N SER A 119 -2.13 -4.51 11.54
CA SER A 119 -3.22 -3.69 12.05
C SER A 119 -2.78 -2.96 13.33
N GLY A 120 -3.15 -1.68 13.46
CA GLY A 120 -2.92 -0.91 14.67
C GLY A 120 -1.46 -0.85 15.12
N GLN A 121 -1.22 -0.95 16.43
CA GLN A 121 0.12 -0.87 17.00
C GLN A 121 1.04 -2.07 16.69
N SER A 122 0.52 -3.17 16.16
CA SER A 122 1.37 -4.22 15.58
C SER A 122 2.22 -3.69 14.40
N GLY A 123 1.85 -2.55 13.82
CA GLY A 123 2.60 -1.86 12.76
C GLY A 123 3.62 -0.81 13.25
N ALA A 124 3.69 -0.54 14.55
CA ALA A 124 4.49 0.55 15.11
C ALA A 124 6.01 0.37 14.95
N ALA A 125 6.49 -0.83 14.70
CA ALA A 125 7.90 -1.09 14.40
C ALA A 125 8.39 -0.34 13.13
N ASN A 126 7.50 0.00 12.21
CA ASN A 126 7.81 0.76 10.99
C ASN A 126 7.63 2.28 11.15
N GLY A 127 7.26 2.77 12.33
CA GLY A 127 7.04 4.17 12.65
C GLY A 127 5.71 4.43 13.38
N ALA A 128 5.55 5.63 13.92
CA ALA A 128 4.36 6.02 14.65
C ALA A 128 3.10 5.94 13.75
N THR A 129 2.11 5.17 14.18
CA THR A 129 0.87 4.88 13.45
C THR A 129 -0.30 4.68 14.41
N ILE A 130 -1.53 4.78 13.90
CA ILE A 130 -2.74 4.34 14.62
C ILE A 130 -3.58 3.36 13.80
N ALA A 131 -3.48 3.38 12.47
CA ALA A 131 -4.17 2.40 11.62
C ALA A 131 -3.35 1.13 11.41
N GLY A 132 -2.03 1.22 11.50
CA GLY A 132 -1.12 0.13 11.24
C GLY A 132 -0.09 0.42 10.14
N SER A 133 0.53 -0.63 9.62
CA SER A 133 1.54 -0.49 8.55
C SER A 133 1.35 -1.49 7.42
N ILE A 134 1.86 -1.09 6.24
CA ILE A 134 2.02 -1.93 5.06
C ILE A 134 3.49 -1.87 4.66
N ASN A 135 4.20 -3.00 4.72
CA ASN A 135 5.56 -3.10 4.23
C ASN A 135 5.61 -3.97 2.97
N LEU A 136 6.08 -3.39 1.87
CA LEU A 136 6.20 -4.04 0.57
C LEU A 136 7.60 -4.62 0.42
N ASN A 137 7.72 -5.94 0.52
CA ASN A 137 9.02 -6.62 0.47
C ASN A 137 9.33 -7.05 -0.96
N ARG A 138 10.44 -6.56 -1.51
CA ARG A 138 10.91 -6.99 -2.82
C ARG A 138 11.53 -8.38 -2.75
N ARG A 139 11.48 -9.08 -3.88
CA ARG A 139 12.11 -10.39 -4.04
C ARG A 139 13.63 -10.23 -4.11
N GLN A 140 14.34 -11.13 -3.46
CA GLN A 140 15.80 -11.25 -3.49
C GLN A 140 16.17 -12.71 -3.74
N SER A 141 17.13 -12.97 -4.65
CA SER A 141 17.66 -14.31 -4.92
C SER A 141 18.51 -14.82 -3.75
N GLY A 142 19.20 -13.91 -3.06
CA GLY A 142 20.10 -14.24 -1.97
C GLY A 142 21.39 -14.95 -2.41
N PHE A 143 22.16 -15.41 -1.42
CA PHE A 143 23.41 -16.14 -1.66
C PHE A 143 23.17 -17.66 -1.69
N GLY A 144 23.93 -18.40 -2.48
CA GLY A 144 23.93 -19.88 -2.47
C GLY A 144 23.19 -20.56 -3.61
N ASN A 145 22.18 -19.95 -4.21
CA ASN A 145 21.56 -20.45 -5.44
C ASN A 145 22.43 -20.03 -6.64
N THR A 146 23.51 -20.78 -6.88
CA THR A 146 24.50 -20.38 -7.90
C THR A 146 23.95 -20.52 -9.31
N GLY A 147 24.13 -19.46 -10.11
CA GLY A 147 23.82 -19.45 -11.52
C GLY A 147 22.94 -18.30 -11.98
N LEU A 148 22.61 -18.34 -13.24
CA LEU A 148 21.69 -17.42 -13.88
C LEU A 148 20.26 -17.97 -13.81
N GLY A 149 19.31 -17.13 -13.45
CA GLY A 149 17.89 -17.43 -13.48
C GLY A 149 17.11 -16.20 -13.90
N GLY A 150 15.84 -16.38 -14.19
CA GLY A 150 15.02 -15.24 -14.55
C GLY A 150 13.62 -15.61 -14.99
N SER A 151 12.86 -14.60 -15.37
CA SER A 151 11.54 -14.78 -15.97
C SER A 151 11.25 -13.69 -17.00
N LEU A 152 10.49 -14.07 -18.02
CA LEU A 152 9.85 -13.16 -18.96
C LEU A 152 8.36 -13.21 -18.71
N PHE A 153 7.69 -12.08 -18.76
CA PHE A 153 6.25 -12.04 -18.62
C PHE A 153 5.63 -11.03 -19.57
N THR A 154 4.42 -11.37 -20.02
CA THR A 154 3.59 -10.46 -20.81
C THR A 154 2.12 -10.70 -20.53
N GLY A 155 1.30 -9.67 -20.73
CA GLY A 155 -0.12 -9.72 -20.55
C GLY A 155 -0.85 -8.71 -21.43
N PHE A 156 -2.10 -9.02 -21.71
CA PHE A 156 -3.01 -8.16 -22.45
C PHE A 156 -4.41 -8.19 -21.84
N GLU A 157 -5.10 -7.04 -21.87
CA GLU A 157 -6.45 -6.86 -21.36
C GLU A 157 -7.30 -6.09 -22.39
N THR A 158 -8.57 -6.43 -22.49
CA THR A 158 -9.46 -5.86 -23.52
C THR A 158 -10.19 -4.60 -23.08
N ALA A 159 -10.51 -4.44 -21.79
CA ALA A 159 -11.34 -3.32 -21.33
C ALA A 159 -10.68 -1.95 -21.48
N ASN A 160 -9.36 -1.90 -21.39
CA ASN A 160 -8.54 -0.70 -21.53
C ASN A 160 -7.36 -0.90 -22.49
N LEU A 161 -7.39 -1.96 -23.31
CA LEU A 161 -6.29 -2.36 -24.20
C LEU A 161 -4.93 -2.40 -23.53
N GLN A 162 -4.90 -2.69 -22.23
CA GLN A 162 -3.66 -2.67 -21.44
C GLN A 162 -2.69 -3.74 -21.93
N LYS A 163 -1.46 -3.31 -22.12
CA LYS A 163 -0.30 -4.13 -22.42
C LYS A 163 0.64 -4.08 -21.23
N ILE A 164 1.10 -5.23 -20.79
CA ILE A 164 2.15 -5.35 -19.78
C ILE A 164 3.22 -6.28 -20.30
N GLY A 165 4.47 -5.94 -20.07
CA GLY A 165 5.61 -6.79 -20.38
C GLY A 165 6.79 -6.48 -19.50
N GLY A 166 7.64 -7.47 -19.29
CA GLY A 166 8.84 -7.25 -18.51
C GLY A 166 9.72 -8.47 -18.38
N VAL A 167 10.85 -8.22 -17.73
CA VAL A 167 11.93 -9.17 -17.52
C VAL A 167 12.37 -9.09 -16.07
N ALA A 168 12.55 -10.24 -15.45
CA ALA A 168 13.28 -10.37 -14.20
C ALA A 168 14.51 -11.24 -14.47
N ALA A 169 15.70 -10.74 -14.17
CA ALA A 169 16.97 -11.44 -14.28
C ALA A 169 17.64 -11.52 -12.91
N GLN A 170 18.22 -12.65 -12.60
CA GLN A 170 18.95 -12.85 -11.36
C GLN A 170 20.23 -13.63 -11.65
N TYR A 171 21.30 -13.20 -11.00
CA TYR A 171 22.56 -13.96 -10.97
C TYR A 171 23.05 -14.05 -9.54
N SER A 172 23.36 -15.25 -9.11
CA SER A 172 23.79 -15.50 -7.74
C SER A 172 24.98 -16.45 -7.68
N THR A 173 25.84 -16.20 -6.70
CA THR A 173 26.98 -17.03 -6.33
C THR A 173 26.99 -17.20 -4.80
N HIS A 174 27.98 -17.90 -4.25
CA HIS A 174 28.18 -17.98 -2.80
C HIS A 174 28.61 -16.64 -2.18
N LYS A 175 29.14 -15.68 -2.97
CA LYS A 175 29.71 -14.42 -2.47
C LYS A 175 28.92 -13.19 -2.88
N PHE A 176 28.21 -13.22 -3.99
CA PHE A 176 27.40 -12.09 -4.43
C PHE A 176 26.16 -12.52 -5.19
N PHE A 177 25.16 -11.65 -5.20
CA PHE A 177 23.99 -11.77 -6.07
C PHE A 177 23.60 -10.41 -6.64
N VAL A 178 22.93 -10.45 -7.79
CA VAL A 178 22.29 -9.28 -8.42
C VAL A 178 20.93 -9.72 -8.95
N ASP A 179 19.90 -8.99 -8.56
CA ASP A 179 18.54 -9.11 -9.09
C ASP A 179 18.19 -7.82 -9.82
N MET A 180 17.59 -7.95 -11.00
CA MET A 180 17.12 -6.83 -11.82
C MET A 180 15.75 -7.15 -12.37
N ASP A 181 14.79 -6.25 -12.18
CA ASP A 181 13.43 -6.35 -12.69
C ASP A 181 13.09 -5.11 -13.50
N VAL A 182 12.54 -5.29 -14.69
CA VAL A 182 12.04 -4.22 -15.56
C VAL A 182 10.60 -4.54 -15.93
N THR A 183 9.70 -3.60 -15.72
CA THR A 183 8.30 -3.71 -16.10
C THR A 183 7.84 -2.48 -16.87
N TYR A 184 7.09 -2.71 -17.93
CA TYR A 184 6.39 -1.71 -18.72
C TYR A 184 4.90 -1.99 -18.70
N ARG A 185 4.08 -0.95 -18.49
CA ARG A 185 2.62 -0.97 -18.62
C ARG A 185 2.16 0.20 -19.47
N ASN A 186 1.21 -0.04 -20.35
CA ASN A 186 0.50 1.00 -21.09
C ASN A 186 -0.96 0.60 -21.21
N ALA A 187 -1.85 1.53 -20.94
CA ALA A 187 -3.29 1.34 -21.01
C ALA A 187 -3.96 2.56 -21.64
N ASP A 188 -4.93 2.32 -22.49
CA ASP A 188 -5.83 3.33 -23.02
C ASP A 188 -6.99 3.60 -22.03
N ASN A 189 -7.91 4.48 -22.39
CA ASN A 189 -9.14 4.68 -21.63
C ASN A 189 -9.92 3.37 -21.50
N TYR A 190 -10.41 3.09 -20.28
CA TYR A 190 -11.19 1.87 -20.09
C TYR A 190 -12.68 2.06 -20.42
N LYS A 191 -13.33 0.96 -20.73
CA LYS A 191 -14.79 0.88 -20.90
C LYS A 191 -15.43 0.31 -19.63
N SER A 192 -16.46 0.99 -19.14
CA SER A 192 -17.34 0.50 -18.07
C SER A 192 -18.40 -0.47 -18.61
N GLY A 193 -19.18 -1.09 -17.71
CA GLY A 193 -20.30 -1.95 -18.12
C GLY A 193 -21.26 -1.22 -19.05
N GLY A 194 -21.70 -1.93 -20.09
CA GLY A 194 -22.49 -1.34 -21.19
C GLY A 194 -21.65 -0.64 -22.25
N GLY A 195 -20.31 -0.73 -22.19
CA GLY A 195 -19.40 -0.26 -23.22
C GLY A 195 -19.11 1.25 -23.21
N MET A 196 -19.55 1.99 -22.17
CA MET A 196 -19.28 3.43 -22.05
C MET A 196 -17.79 3.67 -21.75
N GLU A 197 -17.12 4.43 -22.61
CA GLU A 197 -15.72 4.82 -22.41
C GLU A 197 -15.61 5.85 -21.27
N ILE A 198 -14.66 5.62 -20.38
CA ILE A 198 -14.30 6.54 -19.32
C ILE A 198 -13.08 7.33 -19.78
N LEU A 199 -13.33 8.56 -20.23
CA LEU A 199 -12.29 9.45 -20.70
C LEU A 199 -11.28 9.78 -19.58
N TYR A 200 -10.03 10.05 -19.96
CA TYR A 200 -8.94 10.38 -19.03
C TYR A 200 -8.70 9.26 -18.00
N SER A 201 -8.58 8.03 -18.47
CA SER A 201 -8.30 6.87 -17.62
C SER A 201 -7.17 6.00 -18.13
N GLY A 202 -6.47 6.44 -19.19
CA GLY A 202 -5.25 5.80 -19.68
C GLY A 202 -4.03 6.12 -18.82
N PHE A 203 -2.93 5.38 -19.01
CA PHE A 203 -1.65 5.65 -18.38
C PHE A 203 -0.50 4.91 -19.05
N THR A 204 0.72 5.41 -18.86
CA THR A 204 1.97 4.74 -19.24
C THR A 204 2.88 4.67 -18.03
N LYS A 205 3.49 3.51 -17.78
CA LYS A 205 4.37 3.30 -16.61
C LYS A 205 5.60 2.46 -16.95
N TYR A 206 6.73 2.87 -16.38
CA TYR A 206 8.02 2.15 -16.40
C TYR A 206 8.48 1.93 -14.96
N ASN A 207 8.92 0.73 -14.64
CA ASN A 207 9.52 0.42 -13.34
C ASN A 207 10.80 -0.38 -13.54
N LEU A 208 11.88 0.09 -12.93
CA LEU A 208 13.16 -0.60 -12.85
C LEU A 208 13.49 -0.82 -11.38
N SER A 209 13.80 -2.04 -10.99
CA SER A 209 14.19 -2.39 -9.64
C SER A 209 15.46 -3.25 -9.68
N THR A 210 16.46 -2.89 -8.88
CA THR A 210 17.72 -3.64 -8.77
C THR A 210 18.09 -3.80 -7.31
N ILE A 211 18.58 -5.00 -6.96
CA ILE A 211 19.17 -5.30 -5.65
C ILE A 211 20.46 -6.08 -5.91
N ALA A 212 21.54 -5.63 -5.29
CA ALA A 212 22.83 -6.33 -5.30
C ALA A 212 23.29 -6.62 -3.88
N GLY A 213 23.84 -7.79 -3.63
CA GLY A 213 24.35 -8.20 -2.33
C GLY A 213 25.75 -8.78 -2.40
N TRP A 214 26.57 -8.47 -1.40
CA TRP A 214 27.92 -8.98 -1.18
C TRP A 214 28.03 -9.62 0.17
N LYS A 215 28.54 -10.85 0.19
CA LYS A 215 28.92 -11.55 1.40
C LYS A 215 30.36 -11.19 1.72
N LEU A 216 30.57 -10.31 2.70
CA LEU A 216 31.90 -9.87 3.15
C LEU A 216 32.66 -11.01 3.81
N ASN A 217 31.95 -11.81 4.62
CA ASN A 217 32.39 -13.06 5.22
C ASN A 217 31.15 -13.89 5.62
N ASN A 218 31.35 -15.00 6.36
CA ASN A 218 30.24 -15.90 6.73
C ASN A 218 29.21 -15.29 7.67
N LYS A 219 29.50 -14.14 8.28
CA LYS A 219 28.61 -13.45 9.22
C LYS A 219 28.14 -12.07 8.74
N GLN A 220 28.76 -11.52 7.71
CA GLN A 220 28.54 -10.13 7.31
C GLN A 220 28.15 -10.03 5.85
N GLU A 221 27.10 -9.27 5.59
CA GLU A 221 26.57 -9.02 4.25
C GLU A 221 26.36 -7.52 4.05
N LEU A 222 26.63 -7.07 2.84
CA LEU A 222 26.32 -5.71 2.38
C LEU A 222 25.37 -5.83 1.20
N LYS A 223 24.28 -5.03 1.22
CA LYS A 223 23.30 -5.00 0.13
C LYS A 223 23.08 -3.55 -0.31
N ALA A 224 22.95 -3.33 -1.60
CA ALA A 224 22.56 -2.06 -2.18
C ALA A 224 21.34 -2.24 -3.06
N SER A 225 20.46 -1.25 -3.09
CA SER A 225 19.26 -1.33 -3.91
C SER A 225 18.86 0.01 -4.52
N VAL A 226 18.23 -0.07 -5.70
CA VAL A 226 17.68 1.09 -6.39
C VAL A 226 16.32 0.70 -6.97
N ILE A 227 15.33 1.61 -6.87
CA ILE A 227 14.08 1.59 -7.63
C ILE A 227 14.02 2.89 -8.42
N TYR A 228 13.74 2.80 -9.70
CA TYR A 228 13.33 3.91 -10.53
C TYR A 228 11.95 3.61 -11.10
N ASP A 229 10.98 4.45 -10.74
CA ASP A 229 9.60 4.35 -11.21
C ASP A 229 9.20 5.64 -11.91
N LYS A 230 8.55 5.51 -13.06
CA LYS A 230 8.07 6.65 -13.83
C LYS A 230 6.73 6.35 -14.45
N ALA A 231 5.74 7.20 -14.18
CA ALA A 231 4.45 7.18 -14.86
C ALA A 231 4.20 8.51 -15.56
N THR A 232 3.63 8.44 -16.77
CA THR A 232 3.26 9.59 -17.61
C THR A 232 1.89 9.39 -18.20
N ASP A 233 1.27 10.48 -18.63
CA ASP A 233 -0.04 10.47 -19.28
C ASP A 233 -1.10 9.76 -18.44
N VAL A 234 -1.05 9.95 -17.13
CA VAL A 234 -1.96 9.27 -16.20
C VAL A 234 -3.23 10.06 -16.05
N GLY A 235 -4.29 9.57 -16.66
CA GLY A 235 -5.61 10.19 -16.60
C GLY A 235 -6.34 9.94 -15.26
N TYR A 236 -7.00 10.98 -14.76
CA TYR A 236 -7.79 10.94 -13.52
C TYR A 236 -9.21 11.45 -13.75
N PRO A 237 -10.14 10.57 -14.18
CA PRO A 237 -11.52 10.99 -14.52
C PRO A 237 -12.29 11.57 -13.34
N ALA A 238 -11.90 11.26 -12.10
CA ALA A 238 -12.51 11.82 -10.90
C ALA A 238 -11.99 13.22 -10.53
N LEU A 239 -10.97 13.73 -11.23
CA LEU A 239 -10.30 15.00 -10.94
C LEU A 239 -10.36 15.94 -12.17
N PRO A 240 -10.21 17.24 -11.98
CA PRO A 240 -10.16 18.19 -13.10
C PRO A 240 -8.83 18.21 -13.84
N MET A 241 -7.83 17.49 -13.36
CA MET A 241 -6.45 17.48 -13.84
C MET A 241 -5.96 16.04 -14.00
N ASP A 242 -4.89 15.88 -14.79
CA ASP A 242 -4.21 14.63 -15.04
C ASP A 242 -2.78 14.68 -14.50
N VAL A 243 -2.10 13.54 -14.39
CA VAL A 243 -0.70 13.49 -13.99
C VAL A 243 0.18 13.39 -15.23
N SER A 244 0.87 14.46 -15.57
CA SER A 244 1.83 14.48 -16.67
C SER A 244 3.14 13.78 -16.29
N LEU A 245 3.52 13.79 -15.01
CA LEU A 245 4.71 13.11 -14.49
C LEU A 245 4.51 12.67 -13.04
N ALA A 246 4.73 11.41 -12.76
CA ALA A 246 5.03 10.88 -11.43
C ALA A 246 6.34 10.08 -11.52
N GLU A 247 7.36 10.50 -10.78
CA GLU A 247 8.71 9.92 -10.86
C GLU A 247 9.27 9.70 -9.46
N ALA A 248 9.82 8.52 -9.23
CA ALA A 248 10.42 8.13 -7.96
C ALA A 248 11.79 7.50 -8.18
N LEU A 249 12.80 8.00 -7.47
CA LEU A 249 14.09 7.34 -7.31
C LEU A 249 14.28 7.00 -5.83
N ILE A 250 14.40 5.71 -5.53
CA ILE A 250 14.51 5.18 -4.17
C ILE A 250 15.77 4.33 -4.11
N SER A 251 16.69 4.64 -3.19
CA SER A 251 17.97 3.95 -3.05
C SER A 251 18.30 3.62 -1.60
N SER A 252 19.04 2.55 -1.39
CA SER A 252 19.47 2.16 -0.04
C SER A 252 20.76 1.36 -0.05
N VAL A 253 21.45 1.40 1.10
CA VAL A 253 22.53 0.49 1.46
C VAL A 253 22.17 -0.14 2.80
N GLN A 254 22.30 -1.46 2.90
CA GLN A 254 21.98 -2.26 4.07
C GLN A 254 23.21 -3.09 4.47
N TYR A 255 23.48 -3.15 5.75
CA TYR A 255 24.47 -4.02 6.36
C TYR A 255 23.79 -4.98 7.32
N ASP A 256 24.11 -6.25 7.17
CA ASP A 256 23.61 -7.36 7.99
C ASP A 256 24.79 -8.03 8.71
N TYR A 257 24.64 -8.28 10.01
CA TYR A 257 25.58 -9.07 10.82
C TYR A 257 24.82 -10.20 11.52
N HIS A 258 25.21 -11.44 11.22
CA HIS A 258 24.61 -12.65 11.76
C HIS A 258 25.48 -13.23 12.89
N TYR A 259 24.84 -13.74 13.93
CA TYR A 259 25.50 -14.41 15.06
C TYR A 259 26.52 -13.52 15.79
N LEU A 260 26.06 -12.35 16.31
CA LEU A 260 26.90 -11.46 17.11
C LEU A 260 27.33 -12.15 18.42
N SER A 261 26.41 -12.86 19.08
CA SER A 261 26.63 -13.63 20.31
C SER A 261 25.60 -14.74 20.43
N SER A 262 25.64 -15.51 21.51
CA SER A 262 24.61 -16.50 21.83
C SER A 262 23.23 -15.89 22.11
N LEU A 263 23.17 -14.62 22.50
CA LEU A 263 21.93 -13.90 22.79
C LEU A 263 21.47 -13.05 21.57
N LEU A 264 22.42 -12.51 20.80
CA LEU A 264 22.17 -11.58 19.70
C LEU A 264 22.45 -12.28 18.36
N HIS A 265 21.39 -12.59 17.61
CA HIS A 265 21.50 -13.39 16.40
C HIS A 265 21.64 -12.57 15.13
N HIS A 266 20.99 -11.41 15.06
CA HIS A 266 20.98 -10.62 13.83
C HIS A 266 20.95 -9.13 14.15
N TRP A 267 21.83 -8.40 13.49
CA TRP A 267 21.84 -6.94 13.45
C TRP A 267 21.74 -6.50 12.00
N GLU A 268 20.68 -5.76 11.68
CA GLU A 268 20.41 -5.19 10.36
C GLU A 268 20.38 -3.67 10.46
N THR A 269 21.17 -2.99 9.65
CA THR A 269 21.15 -1.53 9.54
C THR A 269 21.01 -1.11 8.08
N LYS A 270 20.07 -0.22 7.80
CA LYS A 270 19.85 0.33 6.47
C LYS A 270 19.85 1.85 6.51
N ILE A 271 20.55 2.46 5.56
CA ILE A 271 20.43 3.89 5.24
C ILE A 271 19.78 4.00 3.86
N TYR A 272 18.93 5.02 3.66
CA TYR A 272 18.21 5.20 2.41
C TYR A 272 18.00 6.66 2.06
N TYR A 273 17.84 6.88 0.77
CA TYR A 273 17.46 8.16 0.19
C TYR A 273 16.39 7.93 -0.86
N ASN A 274 15.34 8.75 -0.83
CA ASN A 274 14.37 8.78 -1.91
C ASN A 274 14.03 10.22 -2.31
N THR A 275 13.79 10.41 -3.60
CA THR A 275 13.28 11.64 -4.18
C THR A 275 12.12 11.31 -5.08
N ILE A 276 11.02 12.02 -4.85
CA ILE A 276 9.76 11.86 -5.58
C ILE A 276 9.42 13.20 -6.19
N SER A 277 9.07 13.19 -7.47
CA SER A 277 8.56 14.34 -8.22
C SER A 277 7.19 14.00 -8.79
N HIS A 278 6.24 14.90 -8.61
CA HIS A 278 4.89 14.75 -9.10
C HIS A 278 4.45 16.03 -9.78
N ARG A 279 3.81 15.92 -10.95
CA ARG A 279 3.26 17.08 -11.66
C ARG A 279 1.86 16.76 -12.14
N MET A 280 0.90 17.54 -11.68
CA MET A 280 -0.47 17.56 -12.19
C MET A 280 -0.65 18.80 -13.04
N ASP A 281 -1.33 18.65 -14.17
CA ASP A 281 -1.77 19.75 -15.00
C ASP A 281 -3.06 19.38 -15.75
N ASP A 282 -3.65 20.34 -16.41
CA ASP A 282 -4.88 20.16 -17.19
C ASP A 282 -4.66 20.32 -18.71
N THR A 283 -3.42 20.20 -19.18
CA THR A 283 -3.04 20.42 -20.59
C THR A 283 -3.73 19.46 -21.54
N GLN A 284 -4.07 18.24 -21.07
CA GLN A 284 -4.82 17.23 -21.82
C GLN A 284 -6.34 17.48 -21.82
N ARG A 285 -6.82 18.47 -21.04
CA ARG A 285 -8.25 18.79 -20.94
C ARG A 285 -8.61 19.86 -21.97
N PRO A 286 -9.56 19.60 -22.89
CA PRO A 286 -9.87 20.54 -23.98
C PRO A 286 -10.51 21.84 -23.48
N VAL A 287 -11.35 21.75 -22.45
CA VAL A 287 -12.06 22.90 -21.89
C VAL A 287 -11.95 22.86 -20.37
N VAL A 288 -11.33 23.89 -19.79
CA VAL A 288 -11.24 24.11 -18.35
C VAL A 288 -11.56 25.57 -18.04
N PRO A 289 -12.18 25.88 -16.89
CA PRO A 289 -12.49 27.26 -16.50
C PRO A 289 -11.26 28.15 -16.38
N ILE A 290 -10.15 27.58 -15.92
CA ILE A 290 -8.82 28.19 -15.79
C ILE A 290 -7.77 27.11 -15.90
N ARG A 291 -6.64 27.41 -16.54
CA ARG A 291 -5.50 26.50 -16.63
C ARG A 291 -4.73 26.45 -15.32
N MET A 292 -4.34 25.25 -14.90
CA MET A 292 -3.61 25.03 -13.65
C MET A 292 -2.42 24.08 -13.84
N ASP A 293 -1.33 24.37 -13.11
CA ASP A 293 -0.16 23.52 -12.96
C ASP A 293 0.15 23.34 -11.47
N MET A 294 0.34 22.09 -11.04
CA MET A 294 0.55 21.73 -9.63
C MET A 294 1.73 20.75 -9.48
N PRO A 295 2.96 21.27 -9.49
CA PRO A 295 4.14 20.45 -9.19
C PRO A 295 4.30 20.21 -7.69
N GLY A 296 4.83 19.05 -7.34
CA GLY A 296 5.17 18.68 -5.97
C GLY A 296 6.43 17.83 -5.90
N TRP A 297 7.13 17.94 -4.77
CA TRP A 297 8.39 17.25 -4.50
C TRP A 297 8.43 16.73 -3.07
N SER A 298 9.00 15.55 -2.92
CA SER A 298 9.24 14.93 -1.62
C SER A 298 10.62 14.30 -1.61
N ASN A 299 11.48 14.77 -0.71
CA ASN A 299 12.85 14.27 -0.55
C ASN A 299 13.02 13.71 0.86
N THR A 300 13.38 12.43 0.98
CA THR A 300 13.55 11.76 2.27
C THR A 300 14.93 11.16 2.40
N LYS A 301 15.59 11.43 3.53
CA LYS A 301 16.78 10.70 4.00
C LYS A 301 16.40 9.97 5.27
N GLY A 302 16.78 8.70 5.38
CA GLY A 302 16.42 7.95 6.57
C GLY A 302 17.33 6.77 6.84
N PHE A 303 17.10 6.16 7.99
CA PHE A 303 17.79 4.97 8.43
C PHE A 303 16.89 4.14 9.35
N TYR A 304 17.21 2.87 9.47
CA TYR A 304 16.81 2.05 10.59
C TYR A 304 17.95 1.10 11.01
N SER A 305 17.93 0.71 12.27
CA SER A 305 18.83 -0.29 12.83
C SER A 305 18.03 -1.22 13.72
N LYS A 306 17.99 -2.50 13.36
CA LYS A 306 17.26 -3.56 14.04
C LYS A 306 18.24 -4.55 14.66
N LEU A 307 18.05 -4.81 15.92
CA LEU A 307 18.80 -5.82 16.67
C LEU A 307 17.83 -6.89 17.14
N MET A 308 18.05 -8.11 16.71
CA MET A 308 17.22 -9.27 17.04
C MET A 308 18.00 -10.25 17.89
N GLY A 309 17.36 -10.78 18.90
CA GLY A 309 17.95 -11.75 19.79
C GLY A 309 16.92 -12.74 20.32
N GLU A 310 17.43 -13.81 20.88
CA GLU A 310 16.62 -14.84 21.53
C GLU A 310 17.31 -15.40 22.77
N SER A 311 16.49 -15.84 23.71
CA SER A 311 16.88 -16.65 24.86
C SER A 311 15.90 -17.81 24.99
N GLU A 312 16.01 -18.64 26.00
CA GLU A 312 15.19 -19.84 26.16
C GLU A 312 13.67 -19.60 26.05
N HIS A 313 13.21 -18.43 26.50
CA HIS A 313 11.77 -18.11 26.53
C HIS A 313 11.42 -16.76 25.86
N HIS A 314 12.40 -16.01 25.36
CA HIS A 314 12.20 -14.69 24.84
C HIS A 314 12.78 -14.53 23.43
N HIS A 315 11.98 -13.99 22.50
CA HIS A 315 12.47 -13.45 21.24
C HIS A 315 12.25 -11.95 21.26
N PHE A 316 13.33 -11.17 21.19
CA PHE A 316 13.23 -9.72 21.26
C PHE A 316 13.75 -9.02 20.01
N ASN A 317 13.16 -7.88 19.73
CA ASN A 317 13.52 -7.01 18.62
C ASN A 317 13.61 -5.56 19.12
N ILE A 318 14.75 -4.94 18.87
CA ILE A 318 14.99 -3.52 19.16
C ILE A 318 15.16 -2.82 17.82
N ASN A 319 14.30 -1.86 17.52
CA ASN A 319 14.34 -1.11 16.28
C ASN A 319 14.48 0.39 16.54
N LEU A 320 15.62 0.97 16.18
CA LEU A 320 15.84 2.40 16.11
C LEU A 320 15.65 2.85 14.67
N SER A 321 14.74 3.80 14.43
CA SER A 321 14.49 4.31 13.09
C SER A 321 14.38 5.82 13.07
N GLY A 322 14.80 6.44 11.97
CA GLY A 322 14.68 7.88 11.81
C GLY A 322 14.61 8.29 10.35
N HIS A 323 13.97 9.42 10.11
CA HIS A 323 13.93 10.03 8.79
C HIS A 323 13.84 11.56 8.88
N TYR A 324 14.29 12.18 7.81
CA TYR A 324 14.12 13.60 7.56
C TYR A 324 13.56 13.78 6.16
N ASN A 325 12.36 14.33 6.07
CA ASN A 325 11.64 14.56 4.82
C ASN A 325 11.44 16.06 4.60
N ILE A 326 11.48 16.48 3.34
CA ILE A 326 11.08 17.82 2.88
C ILE A 326 9.99 17.63 1.86
N SER A 327 8.80 18.15 2.15
CA SER A 327 7.64 18.15 1.25
C SER A 327 7.33 19.57 0.80
N THR A 328 7.28 19.78 -0.51
CA THR A 328 6.94 21.05 -1.15
C THR A 328 5.93 20.78 -2.26
N ALA A 329 4.89 21.59 -2.34
CA ALA A 329 3.97 21.58 -3.48
C ALA A 329 3.46 22.98 -3.76
N GLU A 330 3.28 23.27 -5.03
CA GLU A 330 2.88 24.57 -5.57
C GLU A 330 1.62 24.43 -6.40
N MET A 331 0.90 25.52 -6.61
CA MET A 331 -0.18 25.61 -7.58
C MET A 331 -0.11 26.98 -8.27
N THR A 332 -0.15 26.97 -9.59
CA THR A 332 -0.30 28.17 -10.42
C THR A 332 -1.61 28.07 -11.19
N MET A 333 -2.46 29.09 -11.08
CA MET A 333 -3.65 29.27 -11.91
C MET A 333 -3.38 30.40 -12.89
N PHE A 334 -3.39 30.08 -14.19
CA PHE A 334 -3.07 31.04 -15.28
C PHE A 334 -4.28 31.89 -15.61
N SER A 335 -4.15 33.21 -15.50
CA SER A 335 -5.27 34.11 -15.80
C SER A 335 -5.71 34.00 -17.25
N ASN A 336 -7.03 33.96 -17.48
CA ASN A 336 -7.63 34.04 -18.80
C ASN A 336 -7.75 35.48 -19.31
N THR A 337 -7.50 36.48 -18.46
CA THR A 337 -7.64 37.89 -18.77
C THR A 337 -6.28 38.47 -19.13
N PRO A 338 -6.11 39.05 -20.35
CA PRO A 338 -4.85 39.68 -20.71
C PRO A 338 -4.48 40.83 -19.75
N GLY A 339 -3.26 40.76 -19.21
CA GLY A 339 -2.72 41.77 -18.29
C GLY A 339 -3.00 41.51 -16.80
N GLU A 340 -3.83 40.55 -16.45
CA GLU A 340 -3.93 40.03 -15.07
C GLU A 340 -2.76 39.10 -14.75
N LYS A 341 -2.32 39.14 -13.50
CA LYS A 341 -1.27 38.25 -13.00
C LYS A 341 -1.83 36.85 -12.71
N ASP A 342 -1.03 35.84 -13.01
CA ASP A 342 -1.31 34.48 -12.59
C ASP A 342 -1.36 34.41 -11.07
N MET A 343 -2.23 33.55 -10.55
CA MET A 343 -2.33 33.29 -9.12
C MET A 343 -1.40 32.13 -8.74
N PHE A 344 -0.51 32.40 -7.81
CA PHE A 344 0.45 31.42 -7.29
C PHE A 344 0.21 31.17 -5.81
N MET A 345 0.32 29.92 -5.38
CA MET A 345 0.29 29.53 -3.97
C MET A 345 1.18 28.32 -3.67
N MET A 346 1.62 28.24 -2.42
CA MET A 346 2.35 27.10 -1.87
C MET A 346 1.35 26.18 -1.17
N THR A 347 0.91 25.12 -1.83
CA THR A 347 -0.04 24.15 -1.27
C THR A 347 0.59 23.29 -0.16
N TRP A 348 1.90 23.00 -0.25
CA TRP A 348 2.75 22.55 0.87
C TRP A 348 3.95 23.49 1.01
N PRO A 349 4.03 24.30 2.07
CA PRO A 349 4.96 25.42 2.17
C PRO A 349 6.39 25.01 2.59
N GLY A 350 6.97 24.02 1.94
CA GLY A 350 8.30 23.52 2.27
C GLY A 350 8.36 22.98 3.69
N VAL A 351 7.57 21.94 3.99
CA VAL A 351 7.48 21.38 5.33
C VAL A 351 8.59 20.36 5.55
N HIS A 352 9.46 20.65 6.50
CA HIS A 352 10.51 19.75 6.97
C HIS A 352 9.94 18.88 8.09
N THR A 353 9.96 17.58 7.92
CA THR A 353 9.52 16.59 8.92
C THR A 353 10.69 15.74 9.38
N GLY A 354 11.11 15.89 10.63
CA GLY A 354 12.10 15.04 11.30
C GLY A 354 11.40 14.03 12.21
N TYR A 355 11.82 12.78 12.18
CA TYR A 355 11.35 11.73 13.08
C TYR A 355 12.53 10.89 13.57
N LEU A 356 12.51 10.57 14.86
CA LEU A 356 13.39 9.58 15.48
C LEU A 356 12.55 8.75 16.45
N GLY A 357 12.59 7.43 16.33
CA GLY A 357 11.79 6.52 17.14
C GLY A 357 12.55 5.27 17.55
N LEU A 358 12.32 4.84 18.79
CA LEU A 358 12.76 3.56 19.32
C LEU A 358 11.54 2.68 19.54
N HIS A 359 11.60 1.44 19.09
CA HIS A 359 10.59 0.42 19.29
C HIS A 359 11.23 -0.85 19.84
N LEU A 360 10.67 -1.35 20.93
CA LEU A 360 11.08 -2.56 21.62
C LEU A 360 9.94 -3.58 21.52
N GLU A 361 10.25 -4.80 21.17
CA GLU A 361 9.31 -5.91 21.13
C GLU A 361 9.91 -7.12 21.84
N ASP A 362 9.11 -7.78 22.66
CA ASP A 362 9.44 -9.04 23.34
C ASP A 362 8.30 -10.03 23.13
N ASP A 363 8.61 -11.16 22.50
CA ASP A 363 7.72 -12.32 22.39
C ASP A 363 8.17 -13.36 23.42
N ARG A 364 7.43 -13.43 24.52
CA ARG A 364 7.70 -14.35 25.62
C ARG A 364 6.85 -15.61 25.52
N HIS A 365 7.51 -16.73 25.37
CA HIS A 365 6.88 -18.05 25.46
C HIS A 365 6.61 -18.41 26.92
N ILE A 366 5.34 -18.64 27.24
CA ILE A 366 4.90 -19.06 28.58
C ILE A 366 4.93 -20.59 28.66
N ASN A 367 4.44 -21.26 27.63
CA ASN A 367 4.48 -22.71 27.42
C ASN A 367 4.23 -23.02 25.95
N ASP A 368 4.10 -24.30 25.59
CA ASP A 368 3.94 -24.79 24.21
C ASP A 368 2.70 -24.20 23.49
N HIS A 369 1.71 -23.73 24.22
CA HIS A 369 0.45 -23.19 23.65
C HIS A 369 0.31 -21.68 23.79
N TRP A 370 0.97 -21.05 24.74
CA TRP A 370 0.76 -19.64 25.06
C TRP A 370 2.04 -18.83 24.92
N ASN A 371 1.94 -17.72 24.21
CA ASN A 371 2.95 -16.67 24.24
C ASN A 371 2.32 -15.28 24.39
N VAL A 372 3.09 -14.35 24.93
CA VAL A 372 2.70 -12.95 25.09
C VAL A 372 3.70 -12.08 24.33
N VAL A 373 3.19 -11.31 23.37
CA VAL A 373 3.99 -10.30 22.66
C VAL A 373 3.71 -8.94 23.30
N THR A 374 4.76 -8.30 23.81
CA THR A 374 4.68 -6.96 24.38
C THR A 374 5.52 -6.00 23.55
N THR A 375 5.01 -4.79 23.32
CA THR A 375 5.77 -3.74 22.64
C THR A 375 5.76 -2.44 23.43
N LEU A 376 6.87 -1.73 23.39
CA LEU A 376 6.99 -0.37 23.89
C LEU A 376 7.68 0.48 22.84
N GLY A 377 7.16 1.67 22.58
CA GLY A 377 7.73 2.58 21.61
C GLY A 377 7.65 4.03 22.05
N ALA A 378 8.62 4.80 21.62
CA ALA A 378 8.61 6.25 21.75
C ALA A 378 9.25 6.88 20.52
N GLY A 379 8.59 7.88 19.96
CA GLY A 379 9.09 8.65 18.83
C GLY A 379 9.03 10.15 19.11
N ILE A 380 9.97 10.89 18.55
CA ILE A 380 9.94 12.35 18.51
C ILE A 380 9.72 12.77 17.06
N ASN A 381 8.66 13.54 16.83
CA ASN A 381 8.34 14.13 15.53
C ASN A 381 8.51 15.64 15.62
N ASN A 382 9.20 16.22 14.64
CA ASN A 382 9.37 17.66 14.50
C ASN A 382 8.94 18.09 13.10
N ASN A 383 8.01 19.05 13.02
CA ASN A 383 7.63 19.69 11.75
C ASN A 383 8.06 21.15 11.76
N LYS A 384 8.58 21.66 10.64
CA LYS A 384 8.97 23.06 10.48
C LYS A 384 8.65 23.54 9.07
N VAL A 385 7.94 24.67 8.96
CA VAL A 385 7.72 25.38 7.69
C VAL A 385 8.97 26.20 7.37
N SER A 386 9.55 26.00 6.19
CA SER A 386 10.76 26.69 5.75
C SER A 386 10.51 27.87 4.81
N ASN A 387 9.45 27.81 4.00
CA ASN A 387 9.11 28.85 3.02
C ASN A 387 8.41 30.03 3.69
N ASP A 388 8.94 31.24 3.52
CA ASP A 388 8.40 32.45 4.15
C ASP A 388 7.02 32.81 3.61
N PHE A 389 6.84 32.84 2.29
CA PHE A 389 5.55 33.13 1.66
C PHE A 389 4.45 32.17 2.11
N GLY A 390 4.75 30.87 2.15
CA GLY A 390 3.78 29.87 2.61
C GLY A 390 3.51 29.95 4.11
N PHE A 391 4.50 30.35 4.92
CA PHE A 391 4.31 30.61 6.34
C PHE A 391 3.38 31.80 6.58
N GLU A 392 3.62 32.92 5.92
CA GLU A 392 2.79 34.12 6.00
C GLU A 392 1.36 33.86 5.50
N SER A 393 1.22 33.05 4.44
CA SER A 393 -0.09 32.62 3.93
C SER A 393 -0.90 31.85 4.99
N LEU A 394 -0.27 30.92 5.72
CA LEU A 394 -0.93 30.20 6.81
C LEU A 394 -1.27 31.11 8.01
N GLN A 395 -0.49 32.18 8.25
CA GLN A 395 -0.76 33.14 9.32
C GLN A 395 -2.06 33.94 9.09
N ILE A 396 -2.59 33.98 7.87
CA ILE A 396 -3.93 34.54 7.59
C ILE A 396 -5.00 33.81 8.43
N PHE A 397 -4.83 32.49 8.61
CA PHE A 397 -5.76 31.65 9.37
C PHE A 397 -5.33 31.51 10.85
N TYR A 398 -4.02 31.52 11.10
CA TYR A 398 -3.44 31.22 12.44
C TYR A 398 -2.35 32.23 12.80
N LYS A 399 -2.75 33.43 13.21
CA LYS A 399 -1.84 34.58 13.46
C LYS A 399 -0.66 34.26 14.38
N ASP A 400 -0.90 33.46 15.42
CA ASP A 400 0.09 33.12 16.46
C ASP A 400 0.85 31.81 16.19
N MET A 401 0.74 31.25 14.97
CA MET A 401 1.44 30.01 14.66
C MET A 401 2.96 30.16 14.72
N LYS A 402 3.62 29.14 15.25
CA LYS A 402 5.07 29.02 15.21
C LYS A 402 5.49 28.24 13.95
N ARG A 403 6.70 28.54 13.44
CA ARG A 403 7.25 27.82 12.27
C ARG A 403 7.45 26.34 12.51
N GLY A 404 7.71 25.92 13.74
CA GLY A 404 7.97 24.53 14.09
C GLY A 404 7.18 24.04 15.29
N LYS A 405 6.93 22.73 15.32
CA LYS A 405 6.28 22.05 16.44
C LYS A 405 6.88 20.65 16.62
N SER A 406 7.33 20.39 17.86
CA SER A 406 7.83 19.06 18.26
C SER A 406 6.74 18.31 19.03
N ARG A 407 6.69 16.98 18.85
CA ARG A 407 5.70 16.10 19.49
C ARG A 407 6.36 14.80 19.93
N LEU A 408 6.01 14.34 21.12
CA LEU A 408 6.31 12.98 21.57
C LEU A 408 5.20 12.03 21.14
N LEU A 409 5.55 10.84 20.66
CA LEU A 409 4.65 9.83 20.13
C LEU A 409 4.89 8.51 20.85
N PRO A 410 4.32 8.31 22.05
CA PRO A 410 4.42 7.05 22.78
C PRO A 410 3.52 5.97 22.14
N SER A 411 3.94 4.72 22.27
CA SER A 411 3.14 3.55 21.94
C SER A 411 3.43 2.39 22.88
N ALA A 412 2.42 1.57 23.14
CA ALA A 412 2.54 0.32 23.91
C ALA A 412 1.50 -0.68 23.45
N SER A 413 1.83 -1.96 23.45
CA SER A 413 0.85 -3.02 23.23
C SER A 413 1.19 -4.28 24.03
N ALA A 414 0.15 -5.07 24.29
CA ALA A 414 0.25 -6.42 24.83
C ALA A 414 -0.72 -7.32 24.08
N LYS A 415 -0.22 -8.45 23.57
CA LYS A 415 -0.99 -9.43 22.79
C LYS A 415 -0.75 -10.82 23.33
N LEU A 416 -1.80 -11.45 23.82
CA LEU A 416 -1.80 -12.84 24.21
C LEU A 416 -2.16 -13.70 23.00
N ASN A 417 -1.32 -14.67 22.68
CA ASN A 417 -1.56 -15.66 21.64
C ASN A 417 -1.74 -17.04 22.24
N PHE A 418 -2.67 -17.78 21.68
CA PHE A 418 -2.91 -19.20 21.92
C PHE A 418 -2.69 -19.96 20.62
N ASN A 419 -1.88 -21.03 20.67
CA ASN A 419 -1.58 -21.87 19.51
C ASN A 419 -1.75 -23.34 19.90
N ASP A 420 -2.59 -24.05 19.15
CA ASP A 420 -2.79 -25.49 19.26
C ASP A 420 -2.86 -26.07 17.84
N GLU A 421 -2.81 -27.38 17.68
CA GLU A 421 -2.84 -28.03 16.36
C GLU A 421 -4.00 -27.58 15.47
N ALA A 422 -5.18 -27.41 16.05
CA ALA A 422 -6.39 -27.05 15.32
C ALA A 422 -6.81 -25.60 15.52
N TRP A 423 -6.45 -24.96 16.63
CA TRP A 423 -6.96 -23.65 17.00
C TRP A 423 -5.84 -22.68 17.33
N ASN A 424 -5.83 -21.56 16.65
CA ASN A 424 -4.98 -20.42 16.99
C ASN A 424 -5.86 -19.22 17.32
N GLY A 425 -5.53 -18.49 18.36
CA GLY A 425 -6.27 -17.32 18.80
C GLY A 425 -5.33 -16.22 19.28
N SER A 426 -5.79 -14.98 19.21
CA SER A 426 -5.07 -13.85 19.81
C SER A 426 -6.03 -12.80 20.33
N LEU A 427 -5.64 -12.18 21.45
CA LEU A 427 -6.32 -11.03 22.04
C LEU A 427 -5.27 -9.97 22.37
N GLY A 428 -5.46 -8.75 21.88
CA GLY A 428 -4.51 -7.66 22.05
C GLY A 428 -5.15 -6.38 22.53
N LEU A 429 -4.43 -5.66 23.37
CA LEU A 429 -4.72 -4.29 23.79
C LEU A 429 -3.56 -3.40 23.40
N ALA A 430 -3.84 -2.19 22.88
CA ALA A 430 -2.77 -1.30 22.48
C ALA A 430 -3.15 0.17 22.65
N TYR A 431 -2.12 0.98 22.79
CA TYR A 431 -2.18 2.44 22.78
C TYR A 431 -1.09 2.99 21.87
N GLY A 432 -1.41 4.02 21.08
CA GLY A 432 -0.42 4.71 20.26
C GLY A 432 -0.84 6.11 19.86
N GLU A 433 0.14 6.93 19.51
CA GLU A 433 -0.07 8.30 19.07
C GLU A 433 0.57 8.53 17.69
N ARG A 434 -0.05 9.40 16.89
CA ARG A 434 0.53 9.95 15.67
C ARG A 434 0.48 11.48 15.63
N ALA A 435 1.43 12.08 14.96
CA ALA A 435 1.40 13.50 14.61
C ALA A 435 0.43 13.74 13.43
N PRO A 436 -0.14 14.96 13.28
CA PRO A 436 -0.77 15.38 12.05
C PRO A 436 0.19 15.28 10.86
N SER A 437 -0.33 14.89 9.69
CA SER A 437 0.43 14.85 8.43
C SER A 437 0.76 16.27 7.94
N VAL A 438 1.56 16.37 6.87
CA VAL A 438 1.87 17.64 6.20
C VAL A 438 0.59 18.34 5.74
N SER A 439 -0.32 17.64 5.07
CA SER A 439 -1.60 18.22 4.61
C SER A 439 -2.49 18.64 5.77
N GLU A 440 -2.62 17.81 6.80
CA GLU A 440 -3.46 18.12 7.96
C GLU A 440 -2.92 19.30 8.78
N GLY A 441 -1.61 19.42 8.92
CA GLY A 441 -0.96 20.45 9.71
C GLY A 441 -0.65 21.75 8.95
N TYR A 442 -0.36 21.67 7.68
CA TYR A 442 0.26 22.77 6.92
C TYR A 442 -0.27 22.91 5.48
N GLY A 443 -1.24 22.10 5.06
CA GLY A 443 -1.85 22.22 3.73
C GLY A 443 -2.54 23.56 3.54
N PHE A 444 -2.41 24.15 2.36
CA PHE A 444 -2.98 25.45 2.05
C PHE A 444 -3.82 25.38 0.78
N TYR A 445 -5.14 25.58 0.89
CA TYR A 445 -6.13 25.46 -0.18
C TYR A 445 -6.03 24.14 -0.96
N LEU A 446 -5.98 23.01 -0.25
CA LEU A 446 -6.00 21.69 -0.86
C LEU A 446 -7.42 21.36 -1.33
N PHE A 447 -7.66 21.44 -2.63
CA PHE A 447 -8.97 21.16 -3.19
C PHE A 447 -9.31 19.69 -3.16
N ASN A 448 -10.44 19.34 -2.57
CA ASN A 448 -10.96 17.98 -2.56
C ASN A 448 -12.14 17.85 -3.55
N SER A 449 -11.92 17.18 -4.68
CA SER A 449 -12.91 17.05 -5.75
C SER A 449 -14.15 16.22 -5.34
N SER A 450 -14.07 15.39 -4.30
CA SER A 450 -15.18 14.56 -3.83
C SER A 450 -16.27 15.39 -3.13
N ASP A 451 -15.89 16.30 -2.25
CA ASP A 451 -16.82 17.17 -1.52
C ASP A 451 -16.85 18.61 -2.02
N LYS A 452 -15.90 18.96 -2.89
CA LYS A 452 -15.73 20.28 -3.50
C LYS A 452 -15.43 21.40 -2.49
N TYR A 453 -14.56 21.12 -1.53
CA TYR A 453 -14.05 22.10 -0.57
C TYR A 453 -12.54 22.26 -0.70
N ASP A 454 -12.07 23.48 -0.44
CA ASP A 454 -10.66 23.75 -0.18
C ASP A 454 -10.35 23.45 1.29
N TYR A 455 -9.29 22.71 1.55
CA TYR A 455 -8.88 22.33 2.90
C TYR A 455 -7.66 23.14 3.35
N ILE A 456 -7.71 23.64 4.58
CA ILE A 456 -6.61 24.36 5.23
C ILE A 456 -6.11 23.56 6.42
N GLY A 457 -4.80 23.33 6.45
CA GLY A 457 -4.10 22.65 7.55
C GLY A 457 -4.11 23.49 8.83
N ASN A 458 -4.05 22.81 9.98
CA ASN A 458 -4.01 23.46 11.28
C ASN A 458 -2.76 23.09 12.07
N PRO A 459 -1.75 23.97 12.18
CA PRO A 459 -0.51 23.71 12.90
C PRO A 459 -0.72 23.52 14.43
N GLY A 460 -1.82 24.06 14.95
CA GLY A 460 -2.17 24.03 16.38
C GLY A 460 -2.61 22.65 16.91
N MET A 461 -3.00 21.72 16.04
CA MET A 461 -3.57 20.43 16.44
C MET A 461 -2.66 19.62 17.37
N LYS A 462 -3.30 18.85 18.26
CA LYS A 462 -2.67 17.84 19.12
C LYS A 462 -2.43 16.55 18.35
N ASN A 463 -1.68 15.61 18.94
CA ASN A 463 -1.59 14.25 18.41
C ASN A 463 -2.96 13.57 18.40
N GLU A 464 -3.24 12.73 17.40
CA GLU A 464 -4.27 11.71 17.53
C GLU A 464 -3.75 10.58 18.43
N LYS A 465 -4.64 10.00 19.24
CA LYS A 465 -4.33 8.93 20.18
C LYS A 465 -5.31 7.79 19.96
N SER A 466 -4.84 6.58 19.86
CA SER A 466 -5.68 5.39 19.67
C SER A 466 -5.60 4.46 20.87
N LEU A 467 -6.75 4.01 21.35
CA LEU A 467 -6.89 2.81 22.15
C LEU A 467 -7.46 1.71 21.27
N GLU A 468 -6.87 0.52 21.33
CA GLU A 468 -7.17 -0.58 20.43
C GLU A 468 -7.49 -1.85 21.20
N LEU A 469 -8.50 -2.57 20.70
CA LEU A 469 -8.80 -3.95 21.08
C LEU A 469 -8.79 -4.80 19.81
N ASN A 470 -7.90 -5.78 19.76
CA ASN A 470 -7.73 -6.66 18.60
C ASN A 470 -8.02 -8.10 19.00
N PHE A 471 -8.84 -8.77 18.23
CA PHE A 471 -9.14 -10.20 18.37
C PHE A 471 -8.96 -10.88 17.02
N ALA A 472 -8.27 -12.02 17.01
CA ALA A 472 -8.24 -12.91 15.87
C ALA A 472 -8.37 -14.36 16.34
N SER A 473 -9.03 -15.19 15.54
CA SER A 473 -9.13 -16.62 15.78
C SER A 473 -9.13 -17.37 14.47
N SER A 474 -8.40 -18.46 14.42
CA SER A 474 -8.42 -19.40 13.30
C SER A 474 -8.60 -20.83 13.83
N PHE A 475 -9.48 -21.55 13.18
CA PHE A 475 -9.69 -22.98 13.42
C PHE A 475 -9.46 -23.73 12.11
N THR A 476 -8.58 -24.71 12.13
CA THR A 476 -8.27 -25.55 10.97
C THR A 476 -8.32 -27.00 11.37
N LYS A 477 -9.22 -27.78 10.77
CA LYS A 477 -9.30 -29.21 10.98
C LYS A 477 -9.56 -29.93 9.65
N LYS A 478 -8.60 -30.76 9.25
CA LYS A 478 -8.66 -31.50 7.97
C LYS A 478 -8.93 -30.55 6.79
N ALA A 479 -10.07 -30.71 6.14
CA ALA A 479 -10.46 -29.98 4.94
C ALA A 479 -11.12 -28.61 5.21
N PHE A 480 -11.38 -28.25 6.47
CA PHE A 480 -12.13 -27.05 6.86
C PHE A 480 -11.23 -26.08 7.62
N SER A 481 -11.26 -24.81 7.25
CA SER A 481 -10.70 -23.72 8.05
C SER A 481 -11.64 -22.52 8.11
N ILE A 482 -11.63 -21.84 9.25
CA ILE A 482 -12.34 -20.59 9.48
C ILE A 482 -11.39 -19.62 10.16
N HIS A 483 -11.32 -18.39 9.65
CA HIS A 483 -10.56 -17.30 10.22
C HIS A 483 -11.50 -16.15 10.53
N THR A 484 -11.43 -15.63 11.75
CA THR A 484 -12.21 -14.48 12.21
C THR A 484 -11.28 -13.40 12.73
N LYS A 485 -11.65 -12.16 12.50
CA LYS A 485 -10.91 -10.99 12.97
C LYS A 485 -11.88 -9.91 13.42
N ALA A 486 -11.58 -9.26 14.55
CA ALA A 486 -12.31 -8.11 15.06
C ALA A 486 -11.32 -7.08 15.60
N ASP A 487 -11.32 -5.88 15.02
CA ASP A 487 -10.51 -4.76 15.49
C ASP A 487 -11.43 -3.61 15.89
N TYR A 488 -11.28 -3.10 17.10
CA TYR A 488 -11.94 -1.90 17.58
C TYR A 488 -10.90 -0.84 17.92
N PHE A 489 -11.15 0.37 17.43
CA PHE A 489 -10.30 1.54 17.67
C PHE A 489 -11.15 2.68 18.23
N ARG A 490 -10.72 3.25 19.34
CA ARG A 490 -11.20 4.53 19.85
C ARG A 490 -10.09 5.56 19.70
N VAL A 491 -10.29 6.49 18.76
CA VAL A 491 -9.29 7.49 18.39
C VAL A 491 -9.70 8.84 18.97
N PHE A 492 -8.94 9.33 19.95
CA PHE A 492 -9.11 10.67 20.53
C PHE A 492 -8.43 11.73 19.68
N ASN A 493 -8.94 12.95 19.75
CA ASN A 493 -8.48 14.06 18.91
C ASN A 493 -8.52 13.72 17.41
N TYR A 494 -9.55 13.03 16.96
CA TYR A 494 -9.67 12.55 15.58
C TYR A 494 -9.68 13.72 14.59
N ILE A 495 -8.69 13.77 13.69
CA ILE A 495 -8.51 14.87 12.74
C ILE A 495 -9.48 14.71 11.57
N ILE A 496 -10.25 15.76 11.28
CA ILE A 496 -11.22 15.82 10.19
C ILE A 496 -11.39 17.26 9.68
N GLY A 497 -11.78 17.43 8.42
CA GLY A 497 -12.13 18.76 7.89
C GLY A 497 -13.53 19.20 8.35
N LYS A 498 -13.65 20.41 8.88
CA LYS A 498 -14.92 21.03 9.27
C LYS A 498 -15.18 22.29 8.43
N PRO A 499 -16.40 22.46 7.86
CA PRO A 499 -16.76 23.68 7.15
C PRO A 499 -16.54 24.94 7.99
N ASN A 500 -16.02 25.99 7.37
CA ASN A 500 -15.85 27.31 7.97
C ASN A 500 -16.39 28.35 6.98
N ALA A 501 -17.31 29.21 7.45
CA ALA A 501 -17.97 30.23 6.64
C ALA A 501 -17.24 31.59 6.67
N ASP A 502 -16.22 31.77 7.53
CA ASP A 502 -15.51 33.04 7.70
C ASP A 502 -14.55 33.33 6.55
N TYR A 503 -14.20 32.30 5.75
CA TYR A 503 -13.25 32.43 4.66
C TYR A 503 -13.86 31.99 3.33
N LEU A 504 -13.38 32.59 2.24
CA LEU A 504 -13.82 32.28 0.89
C LEU A 504 -12.88 31.22 0.24
N PRO A 505 -13.43 30.29 -0.56
CA PRO A 505 -12.62 29.38 -1.34
C PRO A 505 -11.82 30.11 -2.42
N MET A 506 -10.67 29.54 -2.79
CA MET A 506 -9.83 30.05 -3.88
C MET A 506 -9.95 29.22 -5.15
N THR A 507 -10.15 27.91 -5.00
CA THR A 507 -10.25 27.01 -6.15
C THR A 507 -11.58 27.19 -6.87
N ILE A 508 -11.55 27.37 -8.19
CA ILE A 508 -12.75 27.52 -9.00
C ILE A 508 -13.62 26.25 -8.89
N GLY A 509 -14.90 26.45 -8.55
CA GLY A 509 -15.85 25.36 -8.33
C GLY A 509 -15.85 24.79 -6.92
N ALA A 510 -15.01 25.30 -6.02
CA ALA A 510 -15.09 24.98 -4.61
C ALA A 510 -16.33 25.63 -3.97
N LYS A 511 -17.02 24.89 -3.09
CA LYS A 511 -18.23 25.32 -2.38
C LYS A 511 -17.94 26.13 -1.13
N GLY A 512 -16.71 26.10 -0.64
CA GLY A 512 -16.29 26.74 0.59
C GLY A 512 -14.97 26.18 1.11
N ILE A 513 -14.62 26.54 2.33
CA ILE A 513 -13.41 26.09 3.02
C ILE A 513 -13.76 25.12 4.12
N LYS A 514 -12.90 24.12 4.31
CA LYS A 514 -12.84 23.30 5.51
C LYS A 514 -11.50 23.50 6.21
N LEU A 515 -11.55 23.82 7.49
CA LEU A 515 -10.37 23.81 8.35
C LEU A 515 -10.19 22.43 8.96
N TYR A 516 -8.97 21.90 8.99
CA TYR A 516 -8.70 20.71 9.77
C TYR A 516 -8.86 21.00 11.26
N GLN A 517 -9.69 20.20 11.91
CA GLN A 517 -10.06 20.29 13.32
C GLN A 517 -10.06 18.90 13.95
N GLN A 518 -10.23 18.84 15.26
CA GLN A 518 -10.21 17.60 16.00
C GLN A 518 -11.57 17.32 16.66
N LEU A 519 -12.17 16.17 16.35
CA LEU A 519 -13.26 15.62 17.14
C LEU A 519 -12.72 15.11 18.48
N PRO A 520 -13.49 15.19 19.57
CA PRO A 520 -13.08 14.63 20.87
C PRO A 520 -12.69 13.15 20.77
N ALA A 521 -13.50 12.36 20.07
CA ALA A 521 -13.22 10.95 19.79
C ALA A 521 -13.96 10.46 18.53
N ALA A 522 -13.44 9.38 17.96
CA ALA A 522 -14.07 8.58 16.92
C ALA A 522 -13.92 7.10 17.23
N ASP A 523 -14.94 6.32 16.93
CA ASP A 523 -15.00 4.87 17.16
C ASP A 523 -15.07 4.15 15.80
N LEU A 524 -14.16 3.18 15.58
CA LEU A 524 -14.13 2.35 14.37
C LEU A 524 -14.17 0.87 14.79
N LEU A 525 -15.01 0.09 14.11
CA LEU A 525 -15.12 -1.36 14.26
C LEU A 525 -14.94 -2.03 12.91
N ASN A 526 -14.05 -3.01 12.86
CA ASN A 526 -13.79 -3.84 11.68
C ASN A 526 -13.99 -5.30 12.05
N LEU A 527 -14.84 -6.00 11.32
CA LEU A 527 -15.09 -7.43 11.47
C LEU A 527 -14.81 -8.13 10.14
N GLY A 528 -14.08 -9.23 10.20
CA GLY A 528 -13.77 -10.06 9.05
C GLY A 528 -13.99 -11.54 9.35
N ILE A 529 -14.51 -12.26 8.39
CA ILE A 529 -14.61 -13.72 8.42
C ILE A 529 -14.17 -14.29 7.08
N THR A 530 -13.37 -15.35 7.12
CA THR A 530 -12.99 -16.13 5.95
C THR A 530 -13.16 -17.61 6.25
N ILE A 531 -13.88 -18.31 5.39
CA ILE A 531 -14.13 -19.74 5.51
C ILE A 531 -13.52 -20.42 4.28
N GLN A 532 -12.78 -21.51 4.48
CA GLN A 532 -12.23 -22.33 3.40
C GLN A 532 -12.63 -23.79 3.63
N TYR A 533 -13.05 -24.43 2.56
CA TYR A 533 -13.44 -25.83 2.59
C TYR A 533 -12.93 -26.57 1.37
N GLN A 534 -12.12 -27.58 1.58
CA GLN A 534 -11.64 -28.48 0.54
C GLN A 534 -12.68 -29.60 0.36
N VAL A 535 -13.58 -29.44 -0.60
CA VAL A 535 -14.70 -30.36 -0.86
C VAL A 535 -14.19 -31.73 -1.30
N MET A 536 -13.16 -31.74 -2.14
CA MET A 536 -12.40 -32.90 -2.59
C MET A 536 -10.97 -32.48 -2.93
N GLN A 537 -10.06 -33.40 -3.14
CA GLN A 537 -8.64 -33.06 -3.41
C GLN A 537 -8.45 -32.01 -4.52
N GLN A 538 -9.37 -31.97 -5.49
CA GLN A 538 -9.31 -31.07 -6.63
C GLN A 538 -10.14 -29.79 -6.45
N LEU A 539 -11.16 -29.77 -5.57
CA LEU A 539 -12.13 -28.67 -5.46
C LEU A 539 -12.06 -27.98 -4.10
N GLY A 540 -11.63 -26.73 -4.11
CA GLY A 540 -11.64 -25.85 -2.95
C GLY A 540 -12.73 -24.77 -3.08
N VAL A 541 -13.35 -24.40 -1.97
CA VAL A 541 -14.35 -23.33 -1.86
C VAL A 541 -13.90 -22.35 -0.76
N THR A 542 -14.01 -21.06 -1.03
CA THR A 542 -13.68 -19.98 -0.08
C THR A 542 -14.87 -19.04 0.03
N GLY A 543 -15.24 -18.63 1.24
CA GLY A 543 -16.20 -17.56 1.53
C GLY A 543 -15.56 -16.48 2.37
N LYS A 544 -15.89 -15.20 2.10
CA LYS A 544 -15.35 -14.03 2.83
C LYS A 544 -16.49 -13.05 3.11
N GLY A 545 -16.50 -12.47 4.32
CA GLY A 545 -17.40 -11.40 4.71
C GLY A 545 -16.62 -10.32 5.48
N ILE A 546 -16.90 -9.04 5.20
CA ILE A 546 -16.26 -7.90 5.87
C ILE A 546 -17.34 -6.89 6.24
N TYR A 547 -17.37 -6.49 7.50
CA TYR A 547 -18.21 -5.43 8.02
C TYR A 547 -17.37 -4.34 8.67
N ARG A 548 -17.70 -3.08 8.38
CA ARG A 548 -17.04 -1.92 9.00
C ARG A 548 -18.07 -0.91 9.48
N SER A 549 -17.74 -0.26 10.59
CA SER A 549 -18.50 0.85 11.15
C SER A 549 -17.54 1.93 11.64
N GLY A 550 -17.87 3.20 11.40
CA GLY A 550 -17.09 4.35 11.86
C GLY A 550 -18.02 5.49 12.27
N LYS A 551 -17.83 6.04 13.46
CA LYS A 551 -18.60 7.17 14.01
C LYS A 551 -17.68 8.16 14.71
N GLY A 552 -17.96 9.45 14.54
CA GLY A 552 -17.32 10.55 15.28
C GLY A 552 -18.40 11.42 15.91
N GLY A 553 -18.67 11.23 17.22
CA GLY A 553 -19.86 11.75 17.87
C GLY A 553 -21.14 11.15 17.25
N ASP A 554 -22.10 11.99 16.89
CA ASP A 554 -23.37 11.56 16.27
C ASP A 554 -23.24 11.38 14.74
N SER A 555 -22.11 11.75 14.13
CA SER A 555 -21.90 11.71 12.70
C SER A 555 -21.19 10.44 12.24
N ARG A 556 -21.49 9.97 11.03
CA ARG A 556 -20.74 8.90 10.36
C ARG A 556 -19.41 9.43 9.84
N LEU A 557 -18.36 8.63 10.01
CA LEU A 557 -17.08 8.93 9.35
C LEU A 557 -17.17 8.68 7.84
N PRO A 558 -16.44 9.44 7.03
CA PRO A 558 -16.38 9.21 5.60
C PRO A 558 -15.59 7.93 5.26
N GLN A 559 -15.84 7.39 4.07
CA GLN A 559 -15.10 6.27 3.46
C GLN A 559 -15.22 4.94 4.23
N ILE A 560 -16.31 4.74 4.95
CA ILE A 560 -16.60 3.48 5.64
C ILE A 560 -17.27 2.52 4.66
N GLN A 561 -16.62 1.38 4.45
CA GLN A 561 -17.09 0.32 3.55
C GLN A 561 -18.42 -0.27 4.02
N PRO A 562 -19.43 -0.45 3.12
CA PRO A 562 -20.61 -1.26 3.42
C PRO A 562 -20.24 -2.73 3.60
N LEU A 563 -21.15 -3.53 4.14
CA LEU A 563 -20.96 -4.98 4.21
C LEU A 563 -20.60 -5.55 2.83
N SER A 564 -19.43 -6.14 2.74
CA SER A 564 -18.92 -6.75 1.50
C SER A 564 -18.72 -8.24 1.68
N TYR A 565 -18.82 -8.97 0.58
CA TYR A 565 -18.71 -10.42 0.56
C TYR A 565 -17.96 -10.89 -0.68
N GLY A 566 -17.37 -12.07 -0.56
CA GLY A 566 -16.73 -12.76 -1.66
C GLY A 566 -16.86 -14.27 -1.53
N SER A 567 -16.87 -14.96 -2.66
CA SER A 567 -16.82 -16.42 -2.71
C SER A 567 -15.92 -16.85 -3.85
N GLY A 568 -15.07 -17.85 -3.62
CA GLY A 568 -14.15 -18.40 -4.60
C GLY A 568 -14.33 -19.91 -4.73
N PHE A 569 -14.27 -20.40 -5.97
CA PHE A 569 -14.25 -21.82 -6.30
C PHE A 569 -12.98 -22.07 -7.11
N SER A 570 -12.17 -23.03 -6.69
CA SER A 570 -10.95 -23.42 -7.38
C SER A 570 -10.97 -24.91 -7.66
N TYR A 571 -10.81 -25.29 -8.93
CA TYR A 571 -10.70 -26.66 -9.35
C TYR A 571 -9.34 -26.90 -9.98
N GLN A 572 -8.54 -27.76 -9.36
CA GLN A 572 -7.21 -28.13 -9.84
C GLN A 572 -7.18 -29.59 -10.29
N HIS A 573 -6.85 -29.81 -11.55
CA HIS A 573 -6.62 -31.15 -12.08
C HIS A 573 -5.28 -31.19 -12.82
N LYS A 574 -4.34 -32.00 -12.32
CA LYS A 574 -2.96 -32.07 -12.83
C LYS A 574 -2.33 -30.67 -12.89
N LYS A 575 -2.03 -30.17 -14.08
CA LYS A 575 -1.38 -28.87 -14.35
C LYS A 575 -2.37 -27.77 -14.79
N ILE A 576 -3.67 -28.01 -14.65
CA ILE A 576 -4.74 -27.07 -14.99
C ILE A 576 -5.40 -26.61 -13.69
N LEU A 577 -5.56 -25.30 -13.52
CA LEU A 577 -6.34 -24.69 -12.46
C LEU A 577 -7.43 -23.85 -13.11
N ALA A 578 -8.70 -24.12 -12.75
CA ALA A 578 -9.86 -23.30 -13.10
C ALA A 578 -10.40 -22.60 -11.85
N GLU A 579 -10.75 -21.34 -11.97
CA GLU A 579 -11.20 -20.50 -10.86
C GLU A 579 -12.48 -19.76 -11.25
N LEU A 580 -13.41 -19.67 -10.31
CA LEU A 580 -14.57 -18.79 -10.36
C LEU A 580 -14.58 -17.95 -9.08
N MET A 581 -14.74 -16.65 -9.21
CA MET A 581 -14.77 -15.72 -8.08
C MET A 581 -16.01 -14.83 -8.18
N ILE A 582 -16.70 -14.71 -7.07
CA ILE A 582 -17.89 -13.86 -6.90
C ILE A 582 -17.51 -12.80 -5.88
N GLU A 583 -17.70 -11.54 -6.20
CA GLU A 583 -17.41 -10.42 -5.31
C GLU A 583 -18.57 -9.43 -5.30
N GLY A 584 -18.89 -8.84 -4.16
CA GLY A 584 -19.96 -7.89 -4.06
C GLY A 584 -19.98 -7.08 -2.77
N ALA A 585 -20.84 -6.09 -2.75
CA ALA A 585 -21.14 -5.32 -1.56
C ALA A 585 -22.64 -5.01 -1.47
N MET A 586 -23.14 -4.92 -0.25
CA MET A 586 -24.49 -4.46 0.00
C MET A 586 -24.61 -2.97 -0.29
N LYS A 587 -25.83 -2.47 -0.44
CA LYS A 587 -26.13 -1.06 -0.60
C LYS A 587 -25.57 -0.25 0.56
N GLN A 588 -24.83 0.83 0.26
CA GLN A 588 -24.36 1.76 1.27
C GLN A 588 -25.46 2.77 1.60
N ASN A 589 -26.15 2.55 2.70
CA ASN A 589 -27.17 3.46 3.21
C ASN A 589 -26.64 4.45 4.26
N HIS A 590 -25.46 4.18 4.81
CA HIS A 590 -24.83 4.95 5.87
C HIS A 590 -23.55 5.60 5.35
N PHE A 591 -23.64 6.84 4.94
CA PHE A 591 -22.55 7.61 4.34
C PHE A 591 -22.51 9.03 4.88
N SER A 592 -21.41 9.74 4.71
CA SER A 592 -21.20 11.11 5.19
C SER A 592 -21.42 12.13 4.08
N ARG A 593 -22.61 12.76 4.05
CA ARG A 593 -22.94 13.80 3.03
C ARG A 593 -22.02 15.01 3.11
N GLU A 594 -21.58 15.36 4.32
CA GLU A 594 -20.66 16.48 4.56
C GLU A 594 -19.32 16.32 3.81
N PHE A 595 -18.95 15.06 3.47
CA PHE A 595 -17.73 14.73 2.73
C PHE A 595 -18.01 14.29 1.29
N GLY A 596 -19.10 14.74 0.71
CA GLY A 596 -19.44 14.50 -0.69
C GLY A 596 -19.94 13.09 -0.99
N GLU A 597 -20.08 12.23 0.02
CA GLU A 597 -20.57 10.89 -0.18
C GLU A 597 -22.07 10.86 -0.48
N THR A 598 -22.45 9.95 -1.33
CA THR A 598 -23.84 9.64 -1.67
C THR A 598 -24.08 8.14 -1.56
N GLU A 599 -25.33 7.76 -1.61
CA GLU A 599 -25.73 6.35 -1.66
C GLU A 599 -24.97 5.60 -2.77
N THR A 600 -24.51 4.38 -2.46
CA THR A 600 -23.89 3.49 -3.44
C THR A 600 -24.74 2.24 -3.57
N PRO A 601 -25.24 1.91 -4.79
CA PRO A 601 -26.04 0.70 -5.04
C PRO A 601 -25.28 -0.58 -4.69
N ALA A 602 -26.01 -1.62 -4.31
CA ALA A 602 -25.46 -2.96 -4.17
C ALA A 602 -24.99 -3.49 -5.53
N TYR A 603 -23.90 -4.24 -5.52
CA TYR A 603 -23.39 -4.90 -6.70
C TYR A 603 -22.90 -6.31 -6.40
N THR A 604 -22.93 -7.14 -7.44
CA THR A 604 -22.27 -8.46 -7.46
C THR A 604 -21.65 -8.64 -8.84
N ILE A 605 -20.39 -9.05 -8.87
CA ILE A 605 -19.65 -9.35 -10.10
C ILE A 605 -19.13 -10.79 -10.05
N PHE A 606 -18.98 -11.38 -11.22
CA PHE A 606 -18.48 -12.73 -11.42
C PHE A 606 -17.25 -12.68 -12.30
N ASN A 607 -16.20 -13.36 -11.87
CA ASN A 607 -14.93 -13.43 -12.56
C ASN A 607 -14.54 -14.91 -12.72
N ALA A 608 -13.98 -15.30 -13.86
CA ALA A 608 -13.52 -16.66 -14.08
C ALA A 608 -12.16 -16.66 -14.80
N ALA A 609 -11.33 -17.64 -14.48
CA ALA A 609 -10.07 -17.85 -15.17
C ALA A 609 -9.68 -19.32 -15.23
N ALA A 610 -8.84 -19.63 -16.19
CA ALA A 610 -8.15 -20.92 -16.26
C ALA A 610 -6.66 -20.71 -16.51
N SER A 611 -5.85 -21.53 -15.88
CA SER A 611 -4.40 -21.52 -16.10
C SER A 611 -3.88 -22.92 -16.37
N ARG A 612 -2.81 -22.99 -17.17
CA ARG A 612 -2.08 -24.22 -17.43
C ARG A 612 -0.58 -23.99 -17.33
N GLN A 613 0.08 -24.90 -16.66
CA GLN A 613 1.52 -24.94 -16.52
C GLN A 613 2.13 -25.99 -17.43
N PHE A 614 3.17 -25.62 -18.17
CA PHE A 614 3.99 -26.49 -19.01
C PHE A 614 5.41 -26.48 -18.43
N ASN A 615 5.97 -27.66 -18.23
CA ASN A 615 7.33 -27.82 -17.75
C ASN A 615 8.21 -28.39 -18.86
N PHE A 616 9.33 -27.73 -19.14
CA PHE A 616 10.31 -28.12 -20.15
C PHE A 616 11.68 -28.23 -19.44
N ASN A 617 12.07 -29.40 -19.01
CA ASN A 617 13.28 -29.62 -18.20
C ASN A 617 13.32 -28.70 -16.96
N ARG A 618 14.19 -27.68 -16.97
CA ARG A 618 14.35 -26.70 -15.90
C ARG A 618 13.46 -25.45 -16.08
N GLN A 619 12.82 -25.32 -17.21
CA GLN A 619 12.02 -24.17 -17.57
C GLN A 619 10.54 -24.42 -17.31
N LYS A 620 9.81 -23.35 -17.00
CA LYS A 620 8.39 -23.40 -16.70
C LYS A 620 7.65 -22.29 -17.44
N LEU A 621 6.66 -22.66 -18.25
CA LEU A 621 5.74 -21.73 -18.88
C LEU A 621 4.39 -21.82 -18.20
N THR A 622 3.85 -20.70 -17.73
CA THR A 622 2.49 -20.61 -17.19
C THR A 622 1.68 -19.67 -18.07
N MET A 623 0.55 -20.15 -18.56
CA MET A 623 -0.42 -19.36 -19.29
C MET A 623 -1.70 -19.29 -18.46
N LYS A 624 -2.23 -18.09 -18.25
CA LYS A 624 -3.51 -17.84 -17.57
C LYS A 624 -4.35 -16.91 -18.41
N ALA A 625 -5.59 -17.33 -18.69
CA ALA A 625 -6.56 -16.51 -19.39
C ALA A 625 -7.86 -16.47 -18.58
N GLY A 626 -8.60 -15.37 -18.69
CA GLY A 626 -9.84 -15.24 -17.95
C GLY A 626 -10.68 -14.05 -18.38
N ILE A 627 -11.75 -13.89 -17.65
CA ILE A 627 -12.76 -12.87 -17.85
C ILE A 627 -13.16 -12.29 -16.49
N GLU A 628 -13.03 -10.99 -16.35
CA GLU A 628 -13.52 -10.22 -15.20
C GLU A 628 -14.86 -9.58 -15.57
N ASN A 629 -15.75 -9.44 -14.57
CA ASN A 629 -17.09 -8.88 -14.75
C ASN A 629 -17.85 -9.55 -15.93
N ILE A 630 -18.03 -10.88 -15.85
CA ILE A 630 -18.58 -11.74 -16.92
C ILE A 630 -19.88 -11.19 -17.52
N PHE A 631 -20.76 -10.64 -16.66
CA PHE A 631 -22.08 -10.13 -17.06
C PHE A 631 -22.06 -8.66 -17.48
N ASP A 632 -20.88 -8.06 -17.64
CA ASP A 632 -20.70 -6.67 -18.07
C ASP A 632 -21.51 -5.67 -17.22
N ARG A 633 -21.55 -5.92 -15.89
CA ARG A 633 -22.31 -5.08 -14.97
C ARG A 633 -21.71 -3.70 -14.88
N HIS A 634 -22.53 -2.68 -15.07
CA HIS A 634 -22.18 -1.30 -14.74
C HIS A 634 -22.31 -1.12 -13.23
N TYR A 635 -21.23 -0.75 -12.53
CA TYR A 635 -21.22 -0.60 -11.07
C TYR A 635 -20.18 0.38 -10.59
N THR A 636 -20.43 0.92 -9.41
CA THR A 636 -19.49 1.73 -8.61
C THR A 636 -19.37 1.14 -7.22
N THR A 637 -18.28 1.42 -6.54
CA THR A 637 -18.10 1.07 -5.13
C THR A 637 -18.15 2.32 -4.25
N PHE A 638 -18.20 2.15 -2.94
CA PHE A 638 -18.22 3.25 -1.99
C PHE A 638 -16.96 4.13 -2.07
N SER A 639 -15.83 3.57 -2.50
CA SER A 639 -14.53 4.23 -2.58
C SER A 639 -14.20 4.82 -3.95
N ASP A 640 -15.10 4.74 -4.92
CA ASP A 640 -14.91 5.35 -6.24
C ASP A 640 -15.29 6.84 -6.17
N TRP A 641 -14.29 7.71 -6.27
CA TRP A 641 -14.51 9.14 -6.22
C TRP A 641 -15.38 9.62 -7.38
N ASN A 642 -16.26 10.57 -7.09
CA ASN A 642 -17.22 11.11 -8.04
C ASN A 642 -18.06 10.03 -8.76
N LYS A 643 -18.21 8.84 -8.15
CA LYS A 643 -18.94 7.69 -8.71
C LYS A 643 -18.47 7.28 -10.11
N ILE A 644 -17.18 7.42 -10.39
CA ILE A 644 -16.60 6.93 -11.64
C ILE A 644 -16.78 5.39 -11.68
N PRO A 645 -17.48 4.87 -12.70
CA PRO A 645 -17.80 3.44 -12.75
C PRO A 645 -16.55 2.58 -12.93
N ARG A 646 -16.59 1.37 -12.40
CA ARG A 646 -15.55 0.35 -12.58
C ARG A 646 -15.56 -0.22 -13.98
N MET A 647 -14.47 -0.90 -14.38
CA MET A 647 -14.35 -1.58 -15.66
C MET A 647 -15.51 -2.56 -15.89
N GLY A 648 -16.03 -2.59 -17.11
CA GLY A 648 -16.97 -3.57 -17.60
C GLY A 648 -16.31 -4.94 -17.79
N ARG A 649 -16.85 -5.73 -18.72
CA ARG A 649 -16.29 -7.03 -19.08
C ARG A 649 -14.86 -6.87 -19.60
N ASN A 650 -13.92 -7.59 -18.98
CA ASN A 650 -12.51 -7.56 -19.32
C ASN A 650 -11.98 -8.96 -19.58
N LEU A 651 -11.61 -9.26 -20.82
CA LEU A 651 -10.88 -10.47 -21.16
C LEU A 651 -9.38 -10.22 -20.95
N PHE A 652 -8.67 -11.16 -20.36
CA PHE A 652 -7.23 -11.04 -20.16
C PHE A 652 -6.48 -12.33 -20.49
N ILE A 653 -5.22 -12.17 -20.87
CA ILE A 653 -4.25 -13.26 -20.99
C ILE A 653 -2.94 -12.83 -20.32
N ASN A 654 -2.37 -13.71 -19.51
CA ASN A 654 -1.04 -13.55 -18.90
C ASN A 654 -0.17 -14.76 -19.24
N ILE A 655 1.05 -14.50 -19.64
CA ILE A 655 2.06 -15.51 -20.00
C ILE A 655 3.30 -15.22 -19.14
N LEU A 656 3.76 -16.22 -18.39
CA LEU A 656 4.95 -16.15 -17.55
C LEU A 656 5.87 -17.31 -17.91
N TYR A 657 7.11 -17.00 -18.24
CA TYR A 657 8.13 -17.97 -18.58
C TYR A 657 9.31 -17.84 -17.61
N PHE A 658 9.66 -18.93 -16.96
CA PHE A 658 10.74 -19.01 -15.98
C PHE A 658 11.87 -19.88 -16.54
N ILE A 659 13.11 -19.37 -16.38
CA ILE A 659 14.37 -19.98 -16.87
C ILE A 659 15.13 -20.57 -15.69
#